data_269f114f970a3e0c8d4982abca76a8a4
#
_entry.id   269f114f970a3e0c8d4982abca76a8a4
#
_cell.length_a   1.000
_cell.length_b   1.000
_cell.length_c   1.000
_cell.angle_alpha   90.00
_cell.angle_beta   90.00
_cell.angle_gamma   90.00
#
_symmetry.space_group_name_H-M   'P 1'
#
loop_
_entity.id
_entity.type
_entity.pdbx_description
1 polymer ?
#
loop_
_entity_poly.entity_id
_entity_poly.type
_entity_poly.pdbx_seq_one_letter_code
_entity_poly.pdbx_strand_id
1 'polypeptide(L)'
;MFSDSLGKLHFSLLVAFTLLWCGAPPCAGQFETQLRHEVLTTWTTDQGLPQSFITAIAQTKDGFLWVGTMSGLARFDGLHFRIFTHEGPSSLQDRIVGLARDADEGLWIGTQHGLVHYTGGTFRTIAWKGNSEYQINGLAHSPDGGVLVYEDGLLLHSIGERLEALGLPGQIGHLRDFAQGKDGTIWLADGESIFALRGQKPPERYSMANSSLLYADDFGQVFAGDGHHLFQFDGSRFAMVRTPGLGNFVRVMVDHQHNLWMASGGLHGLSRRSISHTEFMTVGDGLASNDARVLFEDNNHDVWIGTIAGLQRLHQGVFTSYTDQDGLPRGRSQSDAVFEDAFGAIWVGTLEGGVAEVKNGKWRRFGPAEGISLGQVLGFAEGQRAPVVAISDYGLFGWSRNRFSKIAGVPPGYVKSPVRDKDGSLWFGVLHKGLFRLQGSKLTHFGKVEGLSESSVWVVRPDGAGSIWAGTSDGLFRCAGQHCERQVATQGWVLSVERCRNGRLLLGTSNGLMIIQGEKTQLITRDQGLPANTVLTVVEDEDENVWIATTSAIARITRKKLDAFLAGQVQELDPEVFTEADGLKSRDVLPLNQVNVLRAHDGRIWFATARGISVVAAHLAAEPAAQAVIDSTVVDDRQQLGKDLTISPGRHRLTFNFTSPHMVAPEQLRFRYRLIGWDSNWVNALTAREASYTALPPGKYRFEVMAINREGLASPAPASVALRLEPFFWQTKPFIVLALLVGIALVVEITRRQTRARAERLNLRFQERAAERERIASQIHDTVIQDMTGAVLQMELVSFQIADHPQTAAQSLETLSARLRETIGRSRNMVSNLHSTAVPQNSLLEVLKHAEAEFRMGDEPQFRLISEGKPRQVHPLIRDEIYRICREALANAFRHAGARHVEVRVKFEPGILILEISDDGQGMDEETKLRGRPGHFGLRGMEAHAQRIGASVTIESQAGKGTRIYLRAKTPSGKSIWPWRKGRADELEADPIDEADE
;
A
#
# COMPACT_ATOMS: atom_id res chain seq x y z
N MET A 1 -23.00 -11.91 -80.91
CA MET A 1 -22.33 -12.73 -79.89
C MET A 1 -20.80 -12.48 -79.82
N PHE A 2 -20.26 -11.37 -80.35
CA PHE A 2 -18.80 -11.07 -80.28
C PHE A 2 -18.47 -9.72 -79.61
N SER A 3 -19.44 -9.00 -79.05
CA SER A 3 -19.20 -7.69 -78.42
C SER A 3 -19.18 -7.69 -76.91
N ASP A 4 -19.57 -8.76 -76.21
CA ASP A 4 -19.66 -8.83 -74.74
C ASP A 4 -18.40 -9.42 -74.06
N SER A 5 -17.49 -10.05 -74.79
CA SER A 5 -16.26 -10.61 -74.25
C SER A 5 -15.09 -9.63 -74.15
N LEU A 6 -15.08 -8.55 -74.92
CA LEU A 6 -14.03 -7.53 -74.90
C LEU A 6 -14.23 -6.53 -73.72
N GLY A 7 -15.49 -6.26 -73.25
CA GLY A 7 -15.79 -5.40 -72.16
C GLY A 7 -15.40 -5.98 -70.79
N LYS A 8 -15.50 -7.30 -70.65
CA LYS A 8 -15.12 -7.99 -69.39
C LYS A 8 -13.60 -8.14 -69.19
N LEU A 9 -12.86 -8.25 -70.36
CA LEU A 9 -11.39 -8.30 -70.28
C LEU A 9 -10.76 -6.94 -69.96
N HIS A 10 -11.34 -5.82 -70.41
CA HIS A 10 -10.86 -4.47 -70.08
C HIS A 10 -11.19 -4.05 -68.65
N PHE A 11 -12.33 -4.46 -68.14
CA PHE A 11 -12.68 -4.18 -66.73
C PHE A 11 -11.83 -4.99 -65.75
N SER A 12 -11.49 -6.22 -66.02
CA SER A 12 -10.61 -7.07 -65.22
C SER A 12 -9.14 -6.59 -65.28
N LEU A 13 -8.69 -6.05 -66.41
CA LEU A 13 -7.35 -5.47 -66.55
C LEU A 13 -7.24 -4.07 -65.86
N LEU A 14 -8.30 -3.27 -65.84
CA LEU A 14 -8.35 -1.98 -65.16
C LEU A 14 -8.41 -2.14 -63.63
N VAL A 15 -9.14 -3.12 -63.11
CA VAL A 15 -9.18 -3.45 -61.67
C VAL A 15 -7.86 -4.07 -61.23
N ALA A 16 -7.20 -4.89 -62.05
CA ALA A 16 -5.87 -5.40 -61.80
C ALA A 16 -4.79 -4.30 -61.80
N PHE A 17 -4.92 -3.25 -62.68
CA PHE A 17 -3.96 -2.16 -62.72
C PHE A 17 -4.20 -1.08 -61.63
N THR A 18 -5.44 -0.89 -61.15
CA THR A 18 -5.73 0.00 -60.02
C THR A 18 -5.40 -0.65 -58.66
N LEU A 19 -5.39 -1.99 -58.56
CA LEU A 19 -4.88 -2.69 -57.37
C LEU A 19 -3.35 -2.77 -57.34
N LEU A 20 -2.65 -2.56 -58.44
CA LEU A 20 -1.18 -2.47 -58.48
C LEU A 20 -0.64 -1.06 -58.21
N TRP A 21 -1.50 -0.04 -58.11
CA TRP A 21 -1.05 1.35 -57.84
C TRP A 21 -1.60 1.96 -56.55
N CYS A 22 -2.32 1.22 -55.72
CA CYS A 22 -2.40 1.53 -54.29
C CYS A 22 -1.07 1.08 -53.70
N GLY A 23 -0.15 2.03 -53.57
CA GLY A 23 1.11 1.85 -52.85
C GLY A 23 0.85 1.31 -51.47
N ALA A 24 0.93 0.01 -51.30
CA ALA A 24 1.28 -0.54 -50.01
C ALA A 24 2.60 0.13 -49.61
N PRO A 25 2.73 0.69 -48.42
CA PRO A 25 4.03 1.12 -47.95
C PRO A 25 4.98 -0.07 -48.17
N PRO A 26 6.25 0.16 -48.56
CA PRO A 26 7.18 -0.93 -48.68
C PRO A 26 7.11 -1.68 -47.37
N CYS A 27 6.68 -2.95 -47.41
CA CYS A 27 6.87 -3.84 -46.28
C CYS A 27 8.34 -3.73 -45.93
N ALA A 28 8.66 -3.01 -44.87
CA ALA A 28 9.95 -3.09 -44.22
C ALA A 28 10.19 -4.57 -44.08
N GLY A 29 11.22 -5.12 -44.74
CA GLY A 29 11.48 -6.54 -44.78
C GLY A 29 11.51 -7.01 -43.34
N GLN A 30 10.45 -7.68 -42.90
CA GLN A 30 10.42 -8.31 -41.60
C GLN A 30 11.58 -9.30 -41.66
N PHE A 31 12.57 -9.06 -40.80
CA PHE A 31 13.49 -10.12 -40.47
C PHE A 31 12.61 -11.23 -39.87
N GLU A 32 12.50 -12.35 -40.61
CA GLU A 32 11.81 -13.53 -40.08
C GLU A 32 12.50 -13.89 -38.75
N THR A 33 11.74 -13.73 -37.65
CA THR A 33 12.26 -14.08 -36.34
C THR A 33 12.46 -15.57 -36.28
N GLN A 34 13.71 -15.98 -36.21
CA GLN A 34 14.08 -17.39 -36.04
C GLN A 34 13.81 -17.80 -34.58
N LEU A 35 13.49 -19.07 -34.34
CA LEU A 35 13.24 -19.64 -33.02
C LEU A 35 14.31 -19.27 -31.99
N ARG A 36 15.58 -19.25 -32.44
CA ARG A 36 16.72 -18.89 -31.57
C ARG A 36 16.76 -17.43 -31.12
N HIS A 37 15.97 -16.54 -31.71
CA HIS A 37 15.84 -15.15 -31.35
C HIS A 37 14.69 -14.91 -30.35
N GLU A 38 13.84 -15.91 -30.18
CA GLU A 38 12.79 -15.87 -29.19
C GLU A 38 13.37 -16.11 -27.79
N VAL A 39 12.68 -15.62 -26.79
CA VAL A 39 13.10 -15.72 -25.38
C VAL A 39 12.59 -17.04 -24.82
N LEU A 40 13.50 -17.82 -24.30
CA LEU A 40 13.20 -19.09 -23.65
C LEU A 40 13.44 -18.96 -22.15
N THR A 41 12.39 -19.03 -21.37
CA THR A 41 12.44 -19.02 -19.91
C THR A 41 12.13 -20.42 -19.37
N THR A 42 12.86 -20.86 -18.35
CA THR A 42 12.76 -22.23 -17.82
C THR A 42 12.43 -22.21 -16.35
N TRP A 43 11.50 -23.06 -15.92
CA TRP A 43 11.17 -23.32 -14.52
C TRP A 43 11.30 -24.81 -14.22
N THR A 44 11.89 -25.09 -13.07
CA THR A 44 12.09 -26.42 -12.51
C THR A 44 11.57 -26.47 -11.07
N THR A 45 11.85 -27.55 -10.36
CA THR A 45 11.53 -27.65 -8.91
C THR A 45 12.19 -26.55 -8.09
N ASP A 46 13.36 -26.03 -8.51
CA ASP A 46 14.05 -24.95 -7.81
C ASP A 46 13.27 -23.61 -7.84
N GLN A 47 12.42 -23.43 -8.84
CA GLN A 47 11.54 -22.27 -8.98
C GLN A 47 10.11 -22.55 -8.51
N GLY A 48 9.86 -23.69 -7.85
CA GLY A 48 8.58 -23.98 -7.19
C GLY A 48 7.62 -24.92 -7.93
N LEU A 49 8.04 -25.61 -8.98
CA LEU A 49 7.23 -26.69 -9.59
C LEU A 49 7.15 -27.89 -8.63
N PRO A 50 6.00 -28.61 -8.56
CA PRO A 50 5.89 -29.84 -7.77
C PRO A 50 6.90 -30.91 -8.24
N GLN A 51 7.09 -30.99 -9.57
CA GLN A 51 8.04 -31.87 -10.21
C GLN A 51 8.37 -31.32 -11.61
N SER A 52 9.59 -31.58 -12.09
CA SER A 52 10.05 -31.11 -13.41
C SER A 52 9.44 -31.86 -14.61
N PHE A 53 8.86 -33.05 -14.40
CA PHE A 53 8.21 -33.78 -15.48
C PHE A 53 6.79 -33.22 -15.70
N ILE A 54 6.61 -32.47 -16.77
CA ILE A 54 5.34 -31.84 -17.12
C ILE A 54 4.49 -32.80 -17.93
N THR A 55 3.24 -32.96 -17.52
CA THR A 55 2.28 -33.90 -18.16
C THR A 55 1.13 -33.19 -18.87
N ALA A 56 0.74 -32.00 -18.40
CA ALA A 56 -0.34 -31.23 -18.98
C ALA A 56 -0.16 -29.72 -18.69
N ILE A 57 -0.67 -28.87 -19.58
CA ILE A 57 -0.72 -27.42 -19.43
C ILE A 57 -2.09 -26.95 -19.91
N ALA A 58 -2.71 -26.03 -19.18
CA ALA A 58 -3.92 -25.33 -19.60
C ALA A 58 -3.93 -23.92 -19.01
N GLN A 59 -4.69 -23.01 -19.63
CA GLN A 59 -4.90 -21.66 -19.10
C GLN A 59 -6.38 -21.40 -18.89
N THR A 60 -6.74 -20.94 -17.71
CA THR A 60 -8.10 -20.50 -17.38
C THR A 60 -8.35 -19.08 -17.90
N LYS A 61 -9.60 -18.69 -18.05
CA LYS A 61 -10.00 -17.39 -18.62
C LYS A 61 -9.54 -16.18 -17.78
N ASP A 62 -9.36 -16.38 -16.49
CA ASP A 62 -8.77 -15.40 -15.56
C ASP A 62 -7.26 -15.18 -15.79
N GLY A 63 -6.63 -15.94 -16.69
CA GLY A 63 -5.25 -15.80 -17.13
C GLY A 63 -4.23 -16.67 -16.39
N PHE A 64 -4.62 -17.38 -15.34
CA PHE A 64 -3.71 -18.32 -14.66
C PHE A 64 -3.33 -19.51 -15.54
N LEU A 65 -2.05 -19.85 -15.53
CA LEU A 65 -1.58 -21.07 -16.15
C LEU A 65 -1.62 -22.21 -15.12
N TRP A 66 -2.18 -23.34 -15.54
CA TRP A 66 -2.24 -24.56 -14.75
C TRP A 66 -1.30 -25.60 -15.32
N VAL A 67 -0.50 -26.18 -14.46
CA VAL A 67 0.55 -27.12 -14.84
C VAL A 67 0.36 -28.42 -14.09
N GLY A 68 0.13 -29.47 -14.83
CA GLY A 68 0.10 -30.85 -14.34
C GLY A 68 1.49 -31.45 -14.40
N THR A 69 1.86 -32.18 -13.35
CA THR A 69 3.13 -32.91 -13.27
C THR A 69 2.90 -34.37 -12.89
N MET A 70 3.96 -35.16 -12.83
CA MET A 70 3.90 -36.53 -12.32
C MET A 70 3.60 -36.61 -10.82
N SER A 71 3.72 -35.50 -10.10
CA SER A 71 3.55 -35.42 -8.62
C SER A 71 2.74 -34.19 -8.23
N GLY A 72 1.67 -33.93 -8.94
CA GLY A 72 0.68 -32.95 -8.54
C GLY A 72 0.42 -31.81 -9.51
N LEU A 73 -0.49 -30.94 -9.06
CA LEU A 73 -1.01 -29.78 -9.79
C LEU A 73 -0.44 -28.50 -9.22
N ALA A 74 -0.02 -27.61 -10.11
CA ALA A 74 0.37 -26.24 -9.75
C ALA A 74 -0.40 -25.22 -10.59
N ARG A 75 -0.62 -24.03 -10.01
CA ARG A 75 -1.13 -22.83 -10.68
C ARG A 75 -0.06 -21.77 -10.71
N PHE A 76 0.18 -21.16 -11.86
CA PHE A 76 1.22 -20.18 -12.10
C PHE A 76 0.63 -18.81 -12.45
N ASP A 77 1.16 -17.76 -11.84
CA ASP A 77 0.70 -16.37 -12.02
C ASP A 77 1.63 -15.53 -12.89
N GLY A 78 2.64 -16.16 -13.50
CA GLY A 78 3.72 -15.52 -14.25
C GLY A 78 5.03 -15.42 -13.46
N LEU A 79 4.97 -15.44 -12.11
CA LEU A 79 6.14 -15.33 -11.25
C LEU A 79 6.27 -16.49 -10.27
N HIS A 80 5.17 -16.89 -9.62
CA HIS A 80 5.16 -17.90 -8.56
C HIS A 80 4.22 -19.06 -8.88
N PHE A 81 4.61 -20.25 -8.43
CA PHE A 81 3.76 -21.42 -8.46
C PHE A 81 3.02 -21.57 -7.13
N ARG A 82 1.72 -21.79 -7.20
CA ARG A 82 0.91 -22.25 -6.07
C ARG A 82 0.61 -23.73 -6.24
N ILE A 83 1.06 -24.54 -5.28
CA ILE A 83 0.87 -25.98 -5.25
C ILE A 83 -0.35 -26.30 -4.36
N PHE A 84 -1.24 -27.16 -4.82
CA PHE A 84 -2.45 -27.54 -4.08
C PHE A 84 -2.23 -28.86 -3.35
N THR A 85 -1.79 -28.77 -2.09
CA THR A 85 -1.50 -29.95 -1.24
C THR A 85 -2.59 -30.25 -0.23
N HIS A 86 -3.32 -29.23 0.26
CA HIS A 86 -4.33 -29.39 1.32
C HIS A 86 -5.67 -28.73 1.00
N GLU A 87 -5.81 -28.10 -0.14
CA GLU A 87 -6.96 -27.26 -0.50
C GLU A 87 -7.98 -27.99 -1.40
N GLY A 88 -7.74 -29.25 -1.69
CA GLY A 88 -8.59 -30.08 -2.57
C GLY A 88 -8.48 -31.57 -2.27
N PRO A 89 -9.04 -32.41 -3.16
CA PRO A 89 -8.89 -33.84 -3.05
C PRO A 89 -7.42 -34.26 -3.04
N SER A 90 -7.08 -35.31 -2.29
CA SER A 90 -5.71 -35.89 -2.23
C SER A 90 -5.17 -36.29 -3.62
N SER A 91 -6.05 -36.64 -4.53
CA SER A 91 -5.71 -37.00 -5.92
C SER A 91 -5.04 -35.88 -6.71
N LEU A 92 -5.13 -34.61 -6.25
CA LEU A 92 -4.39 -33.48 -6.86
C LEU A 92 -2.87 -33.54 -6.59
N GLN A 93 -2.42 -34.38 -5.67
CA GLN A 93 -1.00 -34.65 -5.40
C GLN A 93 -0.45 -35.81 -6.23
N ASP A 94 -1.32 -36.52 -6.93
CA ASP A 94 -0.94 -37.63 -7.78
C ASP A 94 -0.58 -37.12 -9.18
N ARG A 95 -0.22 -38.07 -10.05
CA ARG A 95 0.01 -37.78 -11.46
C ARG A 95 -1.22 -37.13 -12.09
N ILE A 96 -1.04 -35.96 -12.69
CA ILE A 96 -2.02 -35.29 -13.51
C ILE A 96 -1.92 -35.87 -14.93
N VAL A 97 -3.00 -36.45 -15.40
CA VAL A 97 -3.07 -37.09 -16.71
C VAL A 97 -3.35 -36.09 -17.82
N GLY A 98 -4.22 -35.12 -17.56
CA GLY A 98 -4.60 -34.08 -18.50
C GLY A 98 -5.31 -32.93 -17.82
N LEU A 99 -5.33 -31.80 -18.51
CA LEU A 99 -6.02 -30.57 -18.13
C LEU A 99 -6.85 -30.09 -19.32
N ALA A 100 -8.07 -29.64 -19.07
CA ALA A 100 -8.92 -29.04 -20.09
C ALA A 100 -9.70 -27.86 -19.51
N ARG A 101 -9.77 -26.77 -20.26
CA ARG A 101 -10.54 -25.59 -19.85
C ARG A 101 -12.04 -25.87 -19.95
N ASP A 102 -12.80 -25.42 -18.95
CA ASP A 102 -14.25 -25.36 -18.94
C ASP A 102 -14.76 -24.11 -19.70
N ALA A 103 -16.01 -24.13 -20.13
CA ALA A 103 -16.67 -22.98 -20.75
C ALA A 103 -16.84 -21.80 -19.80
N ASP A 104 -17.06 -22.07 -18.51
CA ASP A 104 -17.43 -21.12 -17.46
C ASP A 104 -16.28 -20.72 -16.51
N GLU A 105 -15.06 -20.51 -17.05
CA GLU A 105 -13.86 -20.11 -16.28
C GLU A 105 -13.28 -21.21 -15.37
N GLY A 106 -13.80 -22.40 -15.42
CA GLY A 106 -13.32 -23.55 -14.65
C GLY A 106 -12.22 -24.36 -15.34
N LEU A 107 -11.78 -25.42 -14.67
CA LEU A 107 -10.77 -26.35 -15.16
C LEU A 107 -11.16 -27.78 -14.84
N TRP A 108 -11.12 -28.62 -15.86
CA TRP A 108 -11.20 -30.08 -15.72
C TRP A 108 -9.80 -30.64 -15.49
N ILE A 109 -9.64 -31.46 -14.47
CA ILE A 109 -8.37 -32.03 -14.05
C ILE A 109 -8.52 -33.54 -14.00
N GLY A 110 -7.90 -34.21 -14.96
CA GLY A 110 -7.77 -35.65 -14.95
C GLY A 110 -6.59 -36.07 -14.08
N THR A 111 -6.83 -36.75 -13.00
CA THR A 111 -5.79 -37.34 -12.15
C THR A 111 -5.70 -38.82 -12.39
N GLN A 112 -4.66 -39.49 -11.91
CA GLN A 112 -4.56 -40.96 -12.00
C GLN A 112 -5.73 -41.66 -11.30
N HIS A 113 -6.36 -41.03 -10.30
CA HIS A 113 -7.39 -41.65 -9.45
C HIS A 113 -8.78 -40.98 -9.57
N GLY A 114 -9.04 -40.23 -10.63
CA GLY A 114 -10.37 -39.66 -10.90
C GLY A 114 -10.35 -38.29 -11.53
N LEU A 115 -11.55 -37.81 -11.88
CA LEU A 115 -11.77 -36.50 -12.47
C LEU A 115 -12.11 -35.47 -11.39
N VAL A 116 -11.45 -34.33 -11.43
CA VAL A 116 -11.72 -33.21 -10.53
C VAL A 116 -12.13 -32.00 -11.38
N HIS A 117 -13.15 -31.31 -10.95
CA HIS A 117 -13.59 -30.05 -11.55
C HIS A 117 -13.27 -28.87 -10.60
N TYR A 118 -12.53 -27.89 -11.08
CA TYR A 118 -12.24 -26.65 -10.37
C TYR A 118 -13.12 -25.54 -10.91
N THR A 119 -13.93 -24.94 -10.05
CA THR A 119 -14.79 -23.79 -10.38
C THR A 119 -15.02 -22.91 -9.17
N GLY A 120 -15.03 -21.59 -9.37
CA GLY A 120 -15.30 -20.63 -8.30
C GLY A 120 -14.34 -20.71 -7.10
N GLY A 121 -13.10 -21.15 -7.30
CA GLY A 121 -12.09 -21.28 -6.25
C GLY A 121 -12.17 -22.62 -5.47
N THR A 122 -13.03 -23.54 -5.86
CA THR A 122 -13.24 -24.83 -5.19
C THR A 122 -13.01 -26.01 -6.10
N PHE A 123 -12.49 -27.12 -5.53
CA PHE A 123 -12.29 -28.38 -6.21
C PHE A 123 -13.40 -29.34 -5.86
N ARG A 124 -13.97 -30.02 -6.85
CA ARG A 124 -15.00 -31.06 -6.70
C ARG A 124 -14.61 -32.33 -7.42
N THR A 125 -14.63 -33.43 -6.73
CA THR A 125 -14.44 -34.76 -7.38
C THR A 125 -15.70 -35.16 -8.10
N ILE A 126 -15.57 -35.63 -9.34
CA ILE A 126 -16.67 -36.11 -10.17
C ILE A 126 -16.72 -37.61 -10.09
N ALA A 127 -17.83 -38.14 -9.61
CA ALA A 127 -18.01 -39.57 -9.47
C ALA A 127 -18.46 -40.25 -10.78
N TRP A 128 -17.94 -41.43 -11.05
CA TRP A 128 -18.41 -42.34 -12.10
C TRP A 128 -19.04 -43.59 -11.51
N LYS A 129 -20.29 -43.91 -11.87
CA LYS A 129 -21.09 -45.02 -11.33
C LYS A 129 -21.12 -45.09 -9.79
N GLY A 130 -21.10 -43.88 -9.13
CA GLY A 130 -21.13 -43.80 -7.68
C GLY A 130 -19.75 -43.98 -7.02
N ASN A 131 -18.68 -44.21 -7.78
CA ASN A 131 -17.32 -44.28 -7.29
C ASN A 131 -16.60 -42.95 -7.63
N SER A 132 -15.93 -42.36 -6.69
CA SER A 132 -15.10 -41.17 -6.87
C SER A 132 -13.64 -41.50 -7.22
N GLU A 133 -13.22 -42.73 -7.08
CA GLU A 133 -11.89 -43.23 -7.43
C GLU A 133 -11.97 -44.19 -8.61
N TYR A 134 -11.44 -43.81 -9.76
CA TYR A 134 -11.34 -44.60 -10.99
C TYR A 134 -10.14 -44.15 -11.80
N GLN A 135 -9.56 -45.05 -12.60
CA GLN A 135 -8.32 -44.76 -13.29
C GLN A 135 -8.60 -44.00 -14.59
N ILE A 136 -8.00 -42.80 -14.74
CA ILE A 136 -8.03 -42.06 -15.99
C ILE A 136 -6.74 -42.31 -16.76
N ASN A 137 -6.88 -42.72 -18.02
CA ASN A 137 -5.76 -42.97 -18.92
C ASN A 137 -5.55 -41.83 -19.93
N GLY A 138 -6.57 -40.99 -20.16
CA GLY A 138 -6.52 -39.90 -21.10
C GLY A 138 -7.63 -38.90 -20.87
N LEU A 139 -7.40 -37.63 -21.20
CA LEU A 139 -8.35 -36.53 -21.11
C LEU A 139 -8.19 -35.59 -22.30
N ALA A 140 -9.27 -35.24 -22.95
CA ALA A 140 -9.31 -34.30 -24.08
C ALA A 140 -10.42 -33.26 -23.88
N HIS A 141 -10.16 -32.05 -24.30
CA HIS A 141 -11.14 -30.97 -24.34
C HIS A 141 -12.30 -31.28 -25.28
N SER A 142 -13.52 -30.91 -24.91
CA SER A 142 -14.70 -30.94 -25.78
C SER A 142 -15.14 -29.51 -26.11
N PRO A 143 -15.50 -29.20 -27.36
CA PRO A 143 -15.93 -27.86 -27.81
C PRO A 143 -17.19 -27.34 -27.11
N ASP A 144 -17.96 -28.19 -26.44
CA ASP A 144 -19.14 -27.83 -25.65
C ASP A 144 -18.77 -27.32 -24.24
N GLY A 145 -17.47 -27.24 -23.93
CA GLY A 145 -16.95 -26.86 -22.59
C GLY A 145 -16.85 -28.03 -21.61
N GLY A 146 -17.25 -29.22 -22.03
CA GLY A 146 -17.06 -30.45 -21.29
C GLY A 146 -15.69 -31.09 -21.54
N VAL A 147 -15.57 -32.36 -21.17
CA VAL A 147 -14.34 -33.11 -21.31
C VAL A 147 -14.63 -34.55 -21.73
N LEU A 148 -13.78 -35.08 -22.61
CA LEU A 148 -13.73 -36.50 -22.89
C LEU A 148 -12.71 -37.17 -21.99
N VAL A 149 -13.11 -38.27 -21.36
CA VAL A 149 -12.27 -39.04 -20.41
C VAL A 149 -12.18 -40.47 -20.90
N TYR A 150 -10.98 -41.02 -20.98
CA TYR A 150 -10.76 -42.42 -21.29
C TYR A 150 -10.43 -43.19 -20.01
N GLU A 151 -11.26 -44.16 -19.67
CA GLU A 151 -11.16 -45.06 -18.52
C GLU A 151 -11.26 -46.52 -19.04
N ASP A 152 -10.21 -47.29 -18.88
CA ASP A 152 -10.14 -48.75 -19.08
C ASP A 152 -11.09 -49.35 -20.16
N GLY A 153 -10.92 -48.83 -21.38
CA GLY A 153 -11.74 -49.28 -22.53
C GLY A 153 -13.09 -48.55 -22.71
N LEU A 154 -13.40 -47.59 -21.87
CA LEU A 154 -14.60 -46.76 -21.96
C LEU A 154 -14.22 -45.32 -22.30
N LEU A 155 -14.95 -44.68 -23.18
CA LEU A 155 -14.89 -43.26 -23.42
C LEU A 155 -16.08 -42.59 -22.74
N LEU A 156 -15.82 -41.66 -21.86
CA LEU A 156 -16.81 -40.92 -21.11
C LEU A 156 -16.82 -39.46 -21.60
N HIS A 157 -17.98 -38.84 -21.61
CA HIS A 157 -18.17 -37.45 -21.90
C HIS A 157 -18.83 -36.76 -20.70
N SER A 158 -18.32 -35.63 -20.28
CA SER A 158 -18.95 -34.84 -19.22
C SER A 158 -20.11 -34.00 -19.76
N ILE A 159 -21.26 -34.12 -19.14
CA ILE A 159 -22.42 -33.22 -19.33
C ILE A 159 -22.67 -32.50 -18.02
N GLY A 160 -22.16 -31.26 -17.92
CA GLY A 160 -22.04 -30.59 -16.64
C GLY A 160 -21.14 -31.39 -15.70
N GLU A 161 -21.58 -31.61 -14.47
CA GLU A 161 -20.84 -32.40 -13.44
C GLU A 161 -21.16 -33.92 -13.50
N ARG A 162 -21.72 -34.45 -14.59
CA ARG A 162 -22.02 -35.85 -14.78
C ARG A 162 -21.24 -36.44 -15.93
N LEU A 163 -20.85 -37.70 -15.78
CA LEU A 163 -20.19 -38.45 -16.83
C LEU A 163 -21.20 -39.41 -17.49
N GLU A 164 -21.18 -39.47 -18.80
CA GLU A 164 -21.97 -40.41 -19.60
C GLU A 164 -21.05 -41.22 -20.50
N ALA A 165 -21.30 -42.53 -20.58
CA ALA A 165 -20.50 -43.38 -21.44
C ALA A 165 -20.89 -43.17 -22.89
N LEU A 166 -19.90 -42.90 -23.72
CA LEU A 166 -20.03 -42.94 -25.17
C LEU A 166 -19.82 -44.40 -25.66
N GLY A 167 -20.75 -44.93 -26.44
CA GLY A 167 -20.60 -46.25 -27.06
C GLY A 167 -19.42 -46.29 -28.00
N LEU A 168 -18.38 -47.04 -27.68
CA LEU A 168 -17.30 -47.29 -28.59
C LEU A 168 -17.70 -48.31 -29.65
N PRO A 169 -17.28 -48.18 -30.93
CA PRO A 169 -17.47 -49.22 -31.91
C PRO A 169 -16.85 -50.54 -31.46
N GLY A 170 -17.56 -51.66 -31.57
CA GLY A 170 -17.07 -52.97 -31.12
C GLY A 170 -15.81 -53.49 -31.82
N GLN A 171 -15.24 -52.75 -32.72
CA GLN A 171 -13.99 -53.03 -33.41
C GLN A 171 -12.75 -52.36 -32.82
N ILE A 172 -12.92 -51.48 -31.81
CA ILE A 172 -11.82 -50.77 -31.16
C ILE A 172 -11.33 -51.62 -29.99
N GLY A 173 -10.06 -52.08 -30.08
CA GLY A 173 -9.43 -52.83 -28.99
C GLY A 173 -8.96 -51.92 -27.83
N HIS A 174 -7.77 -51.40 -27.94
CA HIS A 174 -7.21 -50.44 -26.98
C HIS A 174 -7.05 -49.06 -27.59
N LEU A 175 -7.64 -48.06 -27.00
CA LEU A 175 -7.47 -46.66 -27.43
C LEU A 175 -6.07 -46.17 -27.09
N ARG A 176 -5.35 -45.67 -28.12
CA ARG A 176 -4.00 -45.09 -27.93
C ARG A 176 -4.05 -43.58 -27.70
N ASP A 177 -4.91 -42.90 -28.49
CA ASP A 177 -5.11 -41.48 -28.39
C ASP A 177 -6.49 -41.09 -28.92
N PHE A 178 -6.98 -39.95 -28.54
CA PHE A 178 -8.26 -39.40 -28.97
C PHE A 178 -8.28 -37.89 -28.96
N ALA A 179 -9.09 -37.29 -29.82
CA ALA A 179 -9.29 -35.87 -29.92
C ALA A 179 -10.71 -35.54 -30.36
N GLN A 180 -11.23 -34.38 -30.01
CA GLN A 180 -12.48 -33.88 -30.56
C GLN A 180 -12.24 -32.65 -31.41
N GLY A 181 -12.73 -32.70 -32.65
CA GLY A 181 -12.67 -31.57 -33.54
C GLY A 181 -13.72 -30.50 -33.24
N LYS A 182 -13.49 -29.30 -33.72
CA LYS A 182 -14.41 -28.15 -33.55
C LYS A 182 -15.84 -28.43 -34.07
N ASP A 183 -15.95 -29.29 -35.06
CA ASP A 183 -17.22 -29.76 -35.61
C ASP A 183 -17.95 -30.81 -34.75
N GLY A 184 -17.40 -31.13 -33.58
CA GLY A 184 -17.91 -32.15 -32.67
C GLY A 184 -17.53 -33.60 -33.07
N THR A 185 -16.80 -33.83 -34.18
CA THR A 185 -16.30 -35.15 -34.54
C THR A 185 -15.32 -35.66 -33.53
N ILE A 186 -15.56 -36.85 -32.95
CA ILE A 186 -14.63 -37.50 -32.05
C ILE A 186 -13.73 -38.45 -32.88
N TRP A 187 -12.43 -38.21 -32.81
CA TRP A 187 -11.40 -38.99 -33.47
C TRP A 187 -10.75 -39.93 -32.47
N LEU A 188 -10.61 -41.19 -32.84
CA LEU A 188 -10.08 -42.24 -31.98
C LEU A 188 -9.00 -43.02 -32.74
N ALA A 189 -7.83 -43.23 -32.09
CA ALA A 189 -6.74 -44.03 -32.62
C ALA A 189 -6.54 -45.29 -31.78
N ASP A 190 -6.60 -46.49 -32.41
CA ASP A 190 -6.44 -47.77 -31.69
C ASP A 190 -5.07 -48.45 -31.95
N GLY A 191 -4.20 -47.83 -32.73
CA GLY A 191 -2.92 -48.37 -33.13
C GLY A 191 -2.91 -49.09 -34.50
N GLU A 192 -4.05 -49.39 -35.05
CA GLU A 192 -4.20 -50.03 -36.39
C GLU A 192 -5.00 -49.13 -37.34
N SER A 193 -5.86 -48.30 -36.76
CA SER A 193 -6.80 -47.46 -37.48
C SER A 193 -7.14 -46.19 -36.69
N ILE A 194 -7.68 -45.23 -37.44
CA ILE A 194 -8.31 -44.04 -36.89
C ILE A 194 -9.80 -44.11 -37.21
N PHE A 195 -10.64 -43.86 -36.22
CA PHE A 195 -12.09 -43.80 -36.36
C PHE A 195 -12.57 -42.37 -36.16
N ALA A 196 -13.51 -41.94 -37.02
CA ALA A 196 -14.24 -40.69 -36.84
C ALA A 196 -15.69 -40.96 -36.45
N LEU A 197 -16.08 -40.50 -35.26
CA LEU A 197 -17.45 -40.60 -34.74
C LEU A 197 -18.18 -39.27 -34.97
N ARG A 198 -19.19 -39.24 -35.80
CA ARG A 198 -19.97 -38.04 -36.19
C ARG A 198 -21.42 -38.19 -35.74
N GLY A 199 -21.70 -37.83 -34.50
CA GLY A 199 -23.04 -37.98 -33.93
C GLY A 199 -23.51 -39.45 -33.97
N GLN A 200 -24.70 -39.70 -34.54
CA GLN A 200 -25.29 -41.07 -34.65
C GLN A 200 -24.96 -41.81 -35.94
N LYS A 201 -24.06 -41.25 -36.78
CA LYS A 201 -23.63 -41.92 -38.02
C LYS A 201 -22.72 -43.11 -37.71
N PRO A 202 -22.69 -44.14 -38.56
CA PRO A 202 -21.72 -45.20 -38.43
C PRO A 202 -20.29 -44.66 -38.41
N PRO A 203 -19.41 -45.20 -37.57
CA PRO A 203 -18.02 -44.77 -37.50
C PRO A 203 -17.30 -44.90 -38.83
N GLU A 204 -16.66 -43.85 -39.29
CA GLU A 204 -15.78 -43.89 -40.44
C GLU A 204 -14.40 -44.40 -40.03
N ARG A 205 -13.86 -45.40 -40.76
CA ARG A 205 -12.56 -46.01 -40.43
C ARG A 205 -11.51 -45.62 -41.48
N TYR A 206 -10.35 -45.19 -41.02
CA TYR A 206 -9.16 -44.87 -41.79
C TYR A 206 -8.01 -45.79 -41.36
N SER A 207 -7.49 -46.65 -42.25
CA SER A 207 -6.37 -47.52 -41.91
C SER A 207 -5.10 -46.75 -41.73
N MET A 208 -4.46 -46.86 -40.56
CA MET A 208 -3.18 -46.28 -40.24
C MET A 208 -2.49 -47.12 -39.19
N ALA A 209 -1.50 -47.90 -39.60
CA ALA A 209 -0.70 -48.72 -38.75
C ALA A 209 0.10 -47.85 -37.75
N ASN A 210 0.22 -48.32 -36.48
CA ASN A 210 0.89 -47.62 -35.40
C ASN A 210 0.31 -46.22 -35.07
N SER A 211 -0.96 -45.98 -35.35
CA SER A 211 -1.61 -44.72 -35.02
C SER A 211 -1.53 -44.47 -33.49
N SER A 212 -0.77 -43.47 -33.06
CA SER A 212 -0.45 -43.23 -31.66
C SER A 212 -0.59 -41.77 -31.22
N LEU A 213 -0.93 -40.89 -32.16
CA LEU A 213 -1.09 -39.46 -31.93
C LEU A 213 -2.32 -38.98 -32.68
N LEU A 214 -3.16 -38.23 -32.00
CA LEU A 214 -4.25 -37.44 -32.57
C LEU A 214 -4.24 -36.01 -32.03
N TYR A 215 -4.47 -35.09 -32.93
CA TYR A 215 -4.61 -33.67 -32.55
C TYR A 215 -5.66 -33.02 -33.46
N ALA A 216 -6.59 -32.35 -32.89
CA ALA A 216 -7.56 -31.53 -33.57
C ALA A 216 -7.47 -30.10 -33.04
N ASP A 217 -7.37 -29.15 -33.95
CA ASP A 217 -7.24 -27.73 -33.61
C ASP A 217 -8.57 -26.98 -33.66
N ASP A 218 -8.55 -25.74 -33.17
CA ASP A 218 -9.70 -24.83 -33.23
C ASP A 218 -9.97 -24.27 -34.64
N PHE A 219 -9.09 -24.52 -35.59
CA PHE A 219 -9.25 -24.12 -37.00
C PHE A 219 -9.94 -25.21 -37.84
N GLY A 220 -10.17 -26.37 -37.24
CA GLY A 220 -10.82 -27.54 -37.90
C GLY A 220 -9.82 -28.45 -38.62
N GLN A 221 -8.52 -28.33 -38.35
CA GLN A 221 -7.52 -29.24 -38.86
C GLN A 221 -7.35 -30.44 -37.94
N VAL A 222 -7.14 -31.61 -38.51
CA VAL A 222 -6.89 -32.84 -37.76
C VAL A 222 -5.58 -33.45 -38.23
N PHE A 223 -4.73 -33.76 -37.26
CA PHE A 223 -3.44 -34.41 -37.49
C PHE A 223 -3.41 -35.76 -36.77
N ALA A 224 -2.71 -36.71 -37.43
CA ALA A 224 -2.45 -38.02 -36.85
C ALA A 224 -0.99 -38.41 -37.05
N GLY A 225 -0.45 -39.23 -36.15
CA GLY A 225 0.91 -39.72 -36.20
C GLY A 225 1.00 -41.22 -36.04
N ASP A 226 1.96 -41.85 -36.76
CA ASP A 226 2.28 -43.27 -36.64
C ASP A 226 3.57 -43.52 -35.81
N GLY A 227 4.03 -42.46 -35.09
CA GLY A 227 5.30 -42.46 -34.37
C GLY A 227 6.49 -42.02 -35.20
N HIS A 228 6.46 -42.18 -36.56
CA HIS A 228 7.55 -41.80 -37.46
C HIS A 228 7.16 -40.70 -38.43
N HIS A 229 5.90 -40.69 -38.83
CA HIS A 229 5.36 -39.76 -39.83
C HIS A 229 4.15 -39.02 -39.23
N LEU A 230 3.96 -37.80 -39.70
CA LEU A 230 2.79 -36.99 -39.40
C LEU A 230 1.88 -36.92 -40.62
N PHE A 231 0.60 -37.00 -40.41
CA PHE A 231 -0.43 -36.96 -41.43
C PHE A 231 -1.46 -35.89 -41.07
N GLN A 232 -2.01 -35.24 -42.11
CA GLN A 232 -3.08 -34.25 -41.94
C GLN A 232 -4.34 -34.79 -42.68
N PHE A 233 -5.49 -34.65 -42.09
CA PHE A 233 -6.76 -35.00 -42.71
C PHE A 233 -7.14 -33.98 -43.75
N ASP A 234 -7.34 -34.44 -45.04
CA ASP A 234 -7.69 -33.56 -46.17
C ASP A 234 -9.20 -33.45 -46.41
N GLY A 235 -10.03 -34.02 -45.54
CA GLY A 235 -11.47 -34.12 -45.67
C GLY A 235 -11.93 -35.51 -46.18
N SER A 236 -11.02 -36.31 -46.69
CA SER A 236 -11.30 -37.66 -47.24
C SER A 236 -10.33 -38.71 -46.72
N ARG A 237 -9.11 -38.39 -46.52
CA ARG A 237 -8.04 -39.28 -46.05
C ARG A 237 -6.98 -38.54 -45.25
N PHE A 238 -6.11 -39.26 -44.59
CA PHE A 238 -4.92 -38.75 -43.97
C PHE A 238 -3.77 -38.68 -44.99
N ALA A 239 -3.34 -37.48 -45.35
CA ALA A 239 -2.25 -37.21 -46.26
C ALA A 239 -0.95 -36.95 -45.48
N MET A 240 0.16 -37.55 -45.90
CA MET A 240 1.46 -37.38 -45.22
C MET A 240 1.94 -35.95 -45.31
N VAL A 241 2.30 -35.38 -44.14
CA VAL A 241 2.98 -34.11 -44.01
C VAL A 241 4.48 -34.34 -44.09
N ARG A 242 5.13 -33.71 -45.08
CA ARG A 242 6.61 -33.84 -45.19
C ARG A 242 7.29 -33.18 -43.99
N THR A 243 7.98 -33.95 -43.16
CA THR A 243 8.73 -33.51 -41.97
C THR A 243 10.15 -34.05 -42.06
N PRO A 244 11.03 -33.42 -42.91
CA PRO A 244 12.37 -33.93 -43.16
C PRO A 244 13.19 -33.95 -41.83
N GLY A 245 13.82 -35.10 -41.54
CA GLY A 245 14.72 -35.26 -40.40
C GLY A 245 14.01 -35.34 -39.04
N LEU A 246 12.71 -35.45 -39.00
CA LEU A 246 11.94 -35.61 -37.78
C LEU A 246 11.29 -36.99 -37.70
N GLY A 247 11.13 -37.48 -36.48
CA GLY A 247 10.43 -38.72 -36.16
C GLY A 247 10.13 -38.75 -34.64
N ASN A 248 9.45 -39.80 -34.22
CA ASN A 248 9.03 -40.00 -32.86
C ASN A 248 8.19 -38.84 -32.28
N PHE A 249 7.16 -38.43 -33.06
CA PHE A 249 6.25 -37.36 -32.66
C PHE A 249 5.43 -37.76 -31.43
N VAL A 250 5.47 -36.92 -30.44
CA VAL A 250 4.75 -37.14 -29.18
C VAL A 250 3.57 -36.19 -29.04
N ARG A 251 3.72 -34.94 -29.50
CA ARG A 251 2.67 -33.93 -29.49
C ARG A 251 2.83 -32.99 -30.68
N VAL A 252 1.70 -32.52 -31.20
CA VAL A 252 1.66 -31.43 -32.20
C VAL A 252 0.70 -30.35 -31.75
N MET A 253 0.89 -29.14 -32.25
CA MET A 253 0.05 -27.98 -32.00
C MET A 253 0.11 -27.03 -33.21
N VAL A 254 -0.98 -26.39 -33.55
CA VAL A 254 -1.02 -25.30 -34.52
C VAL A 254 -1.22 -23.99 -33.77
N ASP A 255 -0.33 -23.02 -33.96
CA ASP A 255 -0.42 -21.72 -33.31
C ASP A 255 -1.36 -20.75 -34.08
N HIS A 256 -1.63 -19.58 -33.47
CA HIS A 256 -2.48 -18.53 -34.07
C HIS A 256 -1.98 -18.00 -35.40
N GLN A 257 -0.69 -18.18 -35.74
CA GLN A 257 -0.07 -17.81 -37.00
C GLN A 257 -0.11 -18.97 -38.03
N HIS A 258 -0.78 -20.07 -37.70
CA HIS A 258 -0.84 -21.31 -38.47
C HIS A 258 0.51 -22.03 -38.66
N ASN A 259 1.48 -21.79 -37.77
CA ASN A 259 2.70 -22.60 -37.71
C ASN A 259 2.40 -23.93 -37.05
N LEU A 260 2.94 -25.00 -37.59
CA LEU A 260 2.84 -26.33 -37.02
C LEU A 260 4.02 -26.58 -36.11
N TRP A 261 3.74 -26.71 -34.83
CA TRP A 261 4.70 -27.08 -33.79
C TRP A 261 4.69 -28.58 -33.58
N MET A 262 5.87 -29.18 -33.47
CA MET A 262 6.03 -30.62 -33.34
C MET A 262 7.03 -30.88 -32.21
N ALA A 263 6.58 -31.58 -31.19
CA ALA A 263 7.40 -32.06 -30.07
C ALA A 263 7.78 -33.52 -30.34
N SER A 264 9.06 -33.82 -30.28
CA SER A 264 9.58 -35.15 -30.51
C SER A 264 10.14 -35.75 -29.23
N GLY A 265 9.93 -37.07 -29.03
CA GLY A 265 10.53 -37.81 -27.95
C GLY A 265 12.00 -38.15 -28.23
N GLY A 266 12.90 -37.89 -27.34
CA GLY A 266 14.30 -38.32 -27.38
C GLY A 266 15.28 -37.34 -27.98
N LEU A 267 15.72 -37.51 -29.26
CA LEU A 267 16.90 -36.76 -29.77
C LEU A 267 16.58 -35.49 -30.55
N HIS A 268 15.33 -35.30 -30.98
CA HIS A 268 15.03 -34.27 -31.97
C HIS A 268 14.48 -32.95 -31.37
N GLY A 269 14.05 -32.97 -30.13
CA GLY A 269 13.58 -31.76 -29.44
C GLY A 269 12.28 -31.17 -29.97
N LEU A 270 12.27 -29.88 -30.23
CA LEU A 270 11.13 -29.12 -30.74
C LEU A 270 11.38 -28.63 -32.15
N SER A 271 10.33 -28.61 -32.98
CA SER A 271 10.39 -27.97 -34.29
C SER A 271 9.16 -27.12 -34.56
N ARG A 272 9.34 -26.01 -35.29
CA ARG A 272 8.31 -25.13 -35.82
C ARG A 272 8.38 -25.14 -37.34
N ARG A 273 7.28 -25.46 -37.96
CA ARG A 273 7.12 -25.41 -39.43
C ARG A 273 6.21 -24.25 -39.79
N SER A 274 6.79 -23.28 -40.47
CA SER A 274 6.05 -22.21 -41.16
C SER A 274 5.75 -22.60 -42.61
N ILE A 275 5.14 -21.69 -43.36
CA ILE A 275 4.86 -21.90 -44.80
C ILE A 275 6.19 -22.02 -45.58
N SER A 276 7.23 -21.32 -45.20
CA SER A 276 8.49 -21.16 -45.93
C SER A 276 9.56 -22.16 -45.54
N HIS A 277 9.67 -22.54 -44.25
CA HIS A 277 10.78 -23.34 -43.70
C HIS A 277 10.40 -24.09 -42.42
N THR A 278 11.29 -24.96 -42.01
CA THR A 278 11.18 -25.65 -40.72
C THR A 278 12.42 -25.33 -39.88
N GLU A 279 12.21 -24.94 -38.65
CA GLU A 279 13.22 -24.63 -37.66
C GLU A 279 13.22 -25.69 -36.56
N PHE A 280 14.38 -25.84 -35.90
CA PHE A 280 14.58 -26.82 -34.85
C PHE A 280 15.18 -26.17 -33.60
N MET A 281 14.81 -26.69 -32.46
CA MET A 281 15.36 -26.30 -31.16
C MET A 281 15.67 -27.54 -30.35
N THR A 282 16.88 -27.63 -29.85
CA THR A 282 17.40 -28.72 -29.04
C THR A 282 17.96 -28.22 -27.71
N VAL A 283 18.45 -29.12 -26.88
CA VAL A 283 19.19 -28.75 -25.64
C VAL A 283 20.38 -27.81 -25.94
N GLY A 284 21.01 -27.97 -27.11
CA GLY A 284 22.09 -27.07 -27.57
C GLY A 284 21.62 -25.64 -27.82
N ASP A 285 20.34 -25.43 -28.07
CA ASP A 285 19.71 -24.12 -28.27
C ASP A 285 19.01 -23.59 -27.02
N GLY A 286 19.07 -24.32 -25.88
CA GLY A 286 18.51 -23.92 -24.59
C GLY A 286 17.26 -24.68 -24.15
N LEU A 287 16.79 -25.67 -24.93
CA LEU A 287 15.68 -26.51 -24.49
C LEU A 287 16.09 -27.30 -23.22
N ALA A 288 15.21 -27.40 -22.22
CA ALA A 288 15.51 -28.09 -20.95
C ALA A 288 15.74 -29.59 -21.16
N SER A 289 15.06 -30.18 -22.14
CA SER A 289 15.24 -31.56 -22.58
C SER A 289 14.78 -31.71 -24.03
N ASN A 290 15.45 -32.56 -24.80
CA ASN A 290 14.99 -32.96 -26.11
C ASN A 290 13.69 -33.82 -26.10
N ASP A 291 13.31 -34.31 -24.92
CA ASP A 291 12.02 -35.01 -24.73
C ASP A 291 10.96 -34.02 -24.29
N ALA A 292 10.38 -33.34 -25.27
CA ALA A 292 9.24 -32.45 -25.13
C ALA A 292 7.93 -33.26 -25.19
N ARG A 293 7.04 -33.08 -24.25
CA ARG A 293 5.82 -33.86 -24.04
C ARG A 293 4.53 -33.09 -24.20
N VAL A 294 4.54 -31.80 -23.91
CA VAL A 294 3.35 -30.95 -23.91
C VAL A 294 3.67 -29.69 -24.70
N LEU A 295 2.73 -29.25 -25.50
CA LEU A 295 2.71 -27.97 -26.20
C LEU A 295 1.39 -27.26 -25.89
N PHE A 296 1.48 -25.99 -25.58
CA PHE A 296 0.33 -25.16 -25.28
C PHE A 296 0.60 -23.71 -25.70
N GLU A 297 -0.32 -23.07 -26.38
CA GLU A 297 -0.28 -21.63 -26.67
C GLU A 297 -1.20 -20.90 -25.70
N ASP A 298 -0.69 -19.87 -25.02
CA ASP A 298 -1.48 -19.08 -24.07
C ASP A 298 -2.22 -17.90 -24.76
N ASN A 299 -3.00 -17.16 -23.98
CA ASN A 299 -3.78 -16.02 -24.48
C ASN A 299 -2.91 -14.84 -24.96
N ASN A 300 -1.63 -14.83 -24.63
CA ASN A 300 -0.66 -13.85 -25.12
C ASN A 300 0.08 -14.35 -26.37
N HIS A 301 -0.29 -15.53 -26.87
CA HIS A 301 0.35 -16.23 -27.98
C HIS A 301 1.78 -16.72 -27.68
N ASP A 302 2.11 -16.88 -26.41
CA ASP A 302 3.36 -17.51 -26.00
C ASP A 302 3.24 -19.04 -26.05
N VAL A 303 4.28 -19.70 -26.51
CA VAL A 303 4.30 -21.16 -26.61
C VAL A 303 4.93 -21.75 -25.35
N TRP A 304 4.15 -22.54 -24.64
CA TRP A 304 4.58 -23.27 -23.46
C TRP A 304 4.97 -24.70 -23.83
N ILE A 305 6.12 -25.11 -23.34
CA ILE A 305 6.73 -26.39 -23.65
C ILE A 305 6.94 -27.14 -22.33
N GLY A 306 6.19 -28.23 -22.18
CA GLY A 306 6.41 -29.15 -21.07
C GLY A 306 7.39 -30.25 -21.48
N THR A 307 8.51 -30.36 -20.79
CA THR A 307 9.53 -31.41 -20.98
C THR A 307 9.61 -32.33 -19.77
N ILE A 308 10.44 -33.36 -19.85
CA ILE A 308 10.75 -34.22 -18.68
C ILE A 308 11.65 -33.51 -17.66
N ALA A 309 12.29 -32.38 -18.02
CA ALA A 309 13.24 -31.65 -17.18
C ALA A 309 12.81 -30.24 -16.78
N GLY A 310 11.58 -29.84 -17.10
CA GLY A 310 11.03 -28.54 -16.71
C GLY A 310 9.95 -28.03 -17.63
N LEU A 311 9.33 -26.94 -17.17
CA LEU A 311 8.41 -26.11 -17.92
C LEU A 311 9.19 -24.99 -18.60
N GLN A 312 8.93 -24.74 -19.87
CA GLN A 312 9.54 -23.63 -20.59
C GLN A 312 8.48 -22.79 -21.28
N ARG A 313 8.75 -21.49 -21.35
CA ARG A 313 7.97 -20.51 -22.11
C ARG A 313 8.84 -19.95 -23.21
N LEU A 314 8.38 -20.04 -24.42
CA LEU A 314 8.97 -19.42 -25.59
C LEU A 314 8.09 -18.28 -26.03
N HIS A 315 8.62 -17.06 -26.06
CA HIS A 315 7.88 -15.87 -26.43
C HIS A 315 8.73 -14.90 -27.25
N GLN A 316 8.08 -14.07 -28.02
CA GLN A 316 8.75 -13.00 -28.72
C GLN A 316 9.12 -11.89 -27.74
N GLY A 317 10.43 -11.68 -27.53
CA GLY A 317 10.93 -10.58 -26.72
C GLY A 317 10.69 -9.22 -27.38
N VAL A 318 10.74 -8.17 -26.56
CA VAL A 318 10.77 -6.78 -27.05
C VAL A 318 12.01 -6.54 -27.91
N PHE A 319 13.11 -7.23 -27.58
CA PHE A 319 14.36 -7.19 -28.30
C PHE A 319 14.61 -8.48 -29.08
N THR A 320 15.05 -8.30 -30.34
CA THR A 320 15.67 -9.37 -31.10
C THR A 320 17.20 -9.22 -30.98
N SER A 321 17.88 -10.24 -30.45
CA SER A 321 19.31 -10.19 -30.23
C SER A 321 20.07 -11.08 -31.23
N TYR A 322 21.13 -10.53 -31.81
CA TYR A 322 22.02 -11.19 -32.78
C TYR A 322 23.41 -11.39 -32.16
N THR A 323 23.99 -12.57 -32.38
CA THR A 323 25.28 -13.01 -31.86
C THR A 323 26.20 -13.49 -32.98
N ASP A 324 27.35 -14.09 -32.61
CA ASP A 324 28.24 -14.72 -33.56
C ASP A 324 27.61 -15.92 -34.31
N GLN A 325 26.60 -16.54 -33.74
CA GLN A 325 25.80 -17.59 -34.42
C GLN A 325 25.00 -17.04 -35.59
N ASP A 326 24.63 -15.77 -35.52
CA ASP A 326 23.87 -15.09 -36.55
C ASP A 326 24.72 -14.47 -37.66
N GLY A 327 26.00 -14.31 -37.44
CA GLY A 327 26.90 -13.72 -38.41
C GLY A 327 27.76 -12.59 -37.89
N LEU A 328 27.69 -12.22 -36.61
CA LEU A 328 28.69 -11.33 -36.02
C LEU A 328 30.07 -11.99 -36.00
N PRO A 329 31.14 -11.20 -36.03
CA PRO A 329 32.53 -11.73 -35.95
C PRO A 329 32.71 -12.62 -34.72
N ARG A 330 33.41 -13.76 -34.94
CA ARG A 330 33.75 -14.69 -33.85
C ARG A 330 34.82 -14.08 -32.95
N GLY A 331 34.74 -14.36 -31.66
CA GLY A 331 35.64 -13.85 -30.64
C GLY A 331 34.79 -13.49 -29.39
N ARG A 332 35.26 -12.52 -28.61
CA ARG A 332 34.34 -11.90 -27.64
C ARG A 332 33.28 -11.22 -28.44
N SER A 333 32.07 -11.80 -28.49
CA SER A 333 30.90 -11.29 -29.25
C SER A 333 30.37 -9.95 -28.72
N GLN A 334 31.22 -9.23 -28.01
CA GLN A 334 31.03 -7.93 -27.49
C GLN A 334 30.97 -6.93 -28.63
N SER A 335 29.79 -6.33 -28.85
CA SER A 335 29.61 -5.29 -29.85
C SER A 335 29.87 -3.94 -29.20
N ASP A 336 30.65 -3.11 -29.90
CA ASP A 336 31.09 -1.83 -29.36
C ASP A 336 30.52 -0.63 -30.07
N ALA A 337 30.20 -0.74 -31.36
CA ALA A 337 29.66 0.35 -32.15
C ALA A 337 28.66 -0.15 -33.18
N VAL A 338 27.64 0.66 -33.45
CA VAL A 338 26.62 0.42 -34.47
C VAL A 338 26.42 1.66 -35.31
N PHE A 339 26.21 1.48 -36.62
CA PHE A 339 26.07 2.57 -37.57
C PHE A 339 25.23 2.15 -38.75
N GLU A 340 24.41 3.04 -39.31
CA GLU A 340 23.69 2.87 -40.55
C GLU A 340 24.30 3.74 -41.63
N ASP A 341 24.63 3.12 -42.77
CA ASP A 341 25.16 3.86 -43.90
C ASP A 341 24.04 4.45 -44.76
N ALA A 342 24.37 5.34 -45.72
CA ALA A 342 23.42 5.97 -46.61
C ALA A 342 22.66 4.98 -47.54
N PHE A 343 23.05 3.71 -47.54
CA PHE A 343 22.40 2.65 -48.33
C PHE A 343 21.49 1.75 -47.49
N GLY A 344 21.30 2.10 -46.20
CA GLY A 344 20.47 1.36 -45.25
C GLY A 344 21.09 0.05 -44.78
N ALA A 345 22.40 -0.13 -44.92
CA ALA A 345 23.09 -1.26 -44.31
C ALA A 345 23.53 -0.89 -42.87
N ILE A 346 23.28 -1.80 -41.95
CA ILE A 346 23.74 -1.64 -40.54
C ILE A 346 25.13 -2.25 -40.41
N TRP A 347 26.03 -1.46 -39.86
CA TRP A 347 27.42 -1.84 -39.59
C TRP A 347 27.63 -2.00 -38.10
N VAL A 348 28.26 -3.10 -37.72
CA VAL A 348 28.52 -3.46 -36.34
C VAL A 348 30.01 -3.66 -36.14
N GLY A 349 30.53 -2.92 -35.20
CA GLY A 349 31.94 -3.08 -34.75
C GLY A 349 32.04 -3.94 -33.51
N THR A 350 33.03 -4.78 -33.42
CA THR A 350 33.28 -5.65 -32.26
C THR A 350 34.61 -5.37 -31.60
N LEU A 351 34.80 -5.88 -30.40
CA LEU A 351 36.00 -5.62 -29.59
C LEU A 351 37.27 -6.21 -30.25
N GLU A 352 37.23 -7.42 -30.80
CA GLU A 352 38.40 -8.14 -31.29
C GLU A 352 38.22 -8.77 -32.70
N GLY A 353 36.98 -8.83 -33.18
CA GLY A 353 36.61 -9.65 -34.34
C GLY A 353 36.49 -8.88 -35.66
N GLY A 354 36.66 -7.56 -35.68
CA GLY A 354 36.50 -6.74 -36.85
C GLY A 354 35.10 -6.12 -36.98
N VAL A 355 34.60 -6.07 -38.22
CA VAL A 355 33.33 -5.39 -38.56
C VAL A 355 32.41 -6.35 -39.28
N ALA A 356 31.10 -6.23 -39.02
CA ALA A 356 30.05 -6.89 -39.78
C ALA A 356 29.09 -5.87 -40.39
N GLU A 357 28.55 -6.20 -41.57
CA GLU A 357 27.48 -5.53 -42.26
C GLU A 357 26.24 -6.42 -42.24
N VAL A 358 25.10 -5.90 -41.93
CA VAL A 358 23.83 -6.58 -42.16
C VAL A 358 22.96 -5.77 -43.11
N LYS A 359 22.54 -6.39 -44.18
CA LYS A 359 21.65 -5.78 -45.21
C LYS A 359 20.62 -6.79 -45.64
N ASN A 360 19.36 -6.44 -45.59
CA ASN A 360 18.24 -7.34 -45.91
C ASN A 360 18.33 -8.70 -45.18
N GLY A 361 18.68 -8.69 -43.89
CA GLY A 361 18.80 -9.87 -43.03
C GLY A 361 20.06 -10.73 -43.30
N LYS A 362 20.91 -10.35 -44.23
CA LYS A 362 22.14 -11.10 -44.56
C LYS A 362 23.34 -10.44 -43.95
N TRP A 363 24.12 -11.22 -43.19
CA TRP A 363 25.35 -10.79 -42.52
C TRP A 363 26.58 -11.02 -43.42
N ARG A 364 27.46 -10.03 -43.46
CA ARG A 364 28.76 -10.10 -44.09
C ARG A 364 29.84 -9.61 -43.12
N ARG A 365 30.92 -10.36 -43.00
CA ARG A 365 32.08 -10.03 -42.10
C ARG A 365 33.20 -9.40 -42.87
N PHE A 366 33.88 -8.48 -42.22
CA PHE A 366 35.08 -7.84 -42.74
C PHE A 366 36.18 -7.93 -41.68
N GLY A 367 37.34 -8.40 -42.07
CA GLY A 367 38.48 -8.61 -41.20
C GLY A 367 39.80 -8.27 -41.89
N PRO A 368 40.91 -8.91 -41.51
CA PRO A 368 42.24 -8.67 -42.10
C PRO A 368 42.30 -8.91 -43.61
N ALA A 369 41.54 -9.88 -44.13
CA ALA A 369 41.46 -10.15 -45.58
C ALA A 369 40.92 -8.96 -46.35
N GLU A 370 39.94 -8.24 -45.79
CA GLU A 370 39.34 -7.04 -46.36
C GLU A 370 40.07 -5.76 -45.97
N GLY A 371 41.21 -5.87 -45.26
CA GLY A 371 42.09 -4.76 -44.88
C GLY A 371 41.76 -4.06 -43.56
N ILE A 372 40.88 -4.62 -42.73
CA ILE A 372 40.62 -4.11 -41.40
C ILE A 372 41.52 -4.80 -40.40
N SER A 373 42.28 -4.01 -39.64
CA SER A 373 43.04 -4.54 -38.53
C SER A 373 42.12 -5.05 -37.42
N LEU A 374 42.44 -6.19 -36.82
CA LEU A 374 41.76 -6.69 -35.65
C LEU A 374 42.06 -5.75 -34.47
N GLY A 375 41.00 -5.32 -33.77
CA GLY A 375 41.06 -4.42 -32.64
C GLY A 375 39.70 -3.87 -32.31
N GLN A 376 39.58 -3.13 -31.26
CA GLN A 376 38.35 -2.52 -30.80
C GLN A 376 37.86 -1.45 -31.80
N VAL A 377 36.65 -1.63 -32.30
CA VAL A 377 36.00 -0.62 -33.17
C VAL A 377 35.34 0.45 -32.29
N LEU A 378 35.87 1.67 -32.40
CA LEU A 378 35.49 2.81 -31.56
C LEU A 378 34.37 3.71 -32.17
N GLY A 379 34.02 3.46 -33.42
CA GLY A 379 33.02 4.22 -34.13
C GLY A 379 33.06 4.17 -35.63
N PHE A 380 32.07 4.71 -36.25
CA PHE A 380 31.89 4.79 -37.69
C PHE A 380 31.57 6.19 -38.15
N ALA A 381 31.90 6.55 -39.36
CA ALA A 381 31.44 7.73 -40.07
C ALA A 381 31.02 7.37 -41.49
N GLU A 382 30.17 8.21 -42.09
CA GLU A 382 29.71 8.02 -43.46
C GLU A 382 30.89 7.95 -44.43
N GLY A 383 30.83 7.02 -45.37
CA GLY A 383 31.81 6.80 -46.40
C GLY A 383 31.20 6.78 -47.80
N GLN A 384 32.01 6.49 -48.87
CA GLN A 384 31.48 6.47 -50.23
C GLN A 384 30.76 5.15 -50.62
N ARG A 385 31.21 4.01 -50.11
CA ARG A 385 30.63 2.67 -50.40
C ARG A 385 30.53 1.79 -49.14
N ALA A 386 31.31 2.12 -48.16
CA ALA A 386 31.32 1.51 -46.83
C ALA A 386 31.75 2.61 -45.86
N PRO A 387 31.37 2.56 -44.55
CA PRO A 387 31.71 3.57 -43.58
C PRO A 387 33.24 3.68 -43.34
N VAL A 388 33.62 4.87 -42.85
CA VAL A 388 34.95 5.03 -42.24
C VAL A 388 34.89 4.38 -40.87
N VAL A 389 35.85 3.50 -40.56
CA VAL A 389 35.94 2.75 -39.34
C VAL A 389 37.08 3.27 -38.44
N ALA A 390 36.75 3.64 -37.22
CA ALA A 390 37.76 3.97 -36.19
C ALA A 390 38.12 2.73 -35.40
N ILE A 391 39.42 2.36 -35.42
CA ILE A 391 39.93 1.19 -34.71
C ILE A 391 40.94 1.66 -33.68
N SER A 392 40.79 1.20 -32.43
CA SER A 392 41.74 1.45 -31.32
C SER A 392 43.17 1.18 -31.76
N ASP A 393 44.09 2.09 -31.44
CA ASP A 393 45.52 2.05 -31.71
C ASP A 393 45.92 2.10 -33.21
N TYR A 394 45.00 1.82 -34.12
CA TYR A 394 45.24 1.79 -35.56
C TYR A 394 44.77 3.03 -36.28
N GLY A 395 43.84 3.80 -35.76
CA GLY A 395 43.28 5.02 -36.32
C GLY A 395 42.09 4.82 -37.22
N LEU A 396 41.94 5.61 -38.31
CA LEU A 396 40.79 5.57 -39.22
C LEU A 396 41.07 4.75 -40.46
N PHE A 397 40.10 3.93 -40.89
CA PHE A 397 40.13 3.15 -42.10
C PHE A 397 38.96 3.55 -43.03
N GLY A 398 39.24 3.75 -44.30
CA GLY A 398 38.28 4.07 -45.32
C GLY A 398 38.24 2.99 -46.42
N TRP A 399 37.09 2.83 -47.08
CA TRP A 399 36.90 1.88 -48.15
C TRP A 399 37.41 2.49 -49.47
N SER A 400 38.41 1.82 -50.06
CA SER A 400 38.95 2.17 -51.37
C SER A 400 39.43 0.92 -52.12
N ARG A 401 39.30 0.92 -53.44
CA ARG A 401 39.78 -0.20 -54.30
C ARG A 401 39.33 -1.60 -53.79
N ASN A 402 38.11 -1.65 -53.36
CA ASN A 402 37.43 -2.87 -52.89
C ASN A 402 38.02 -3.49 -51.60
N ARG A 403 38.69 -2.66 -50.77
CA ARG A 403 39.21 -3.01 -49.45
C ARG A 403 39.31 -1.79 -48.52
N PHE A 404 39.37 -2.04 -47.24
CA PHE A 404 39.68 -1.00 -46.27
C PHE A 404 41.19 -0.67 -46.29
N SER A 405 41.49 0.60 -46.11
CA SER A 405 42.87 1.10 -46.03
C SER A 405 42.95 2.22 -45.00
N LYS A 406 44.11 2.30 -44.31
CA LYS A 406 44.31 3.33 -43.30
C LYS A 406 44.32 4.73 -43.93
N ILE A 407 43.58 5.66 -43.29
CA ILE A 407 43.54 7.08 -43.70
C ILE A 407 44.81 7.77 -43.18
N ALA A 408 45.55 8.37 -44.10
CA ALA A 408 46.81 9.05 -43.77
C ALA A 408 46.54 10.39 -43.05
N GLY A 409 47.53 10.82 -42.25
CA GLY A 409 47.44 12.14 -41.55
C GLY A 409 46.62 12.19 -40.25
N VAL A 410 46.05 11.03 -39.84
CA VAL A 410 45.35 10.93 -38.56
C VAL A 410 46.34 10.79 -37.40
N PRO A 411 46.27 11.60 -36.33
CA PRO A 411 47.18 11.51 -35.19
C PRO A 411 47.12 10.13 -34.51
N PRO A 412 48.21 9.63 -33.96
CA PRO A 412 48.15 8.38 -33.21
C PRO A 412 47.39 8.55 -31.89
N GLY A 413 46.64 7.53 -31.51
CA GLY A 413 45.82 7.52 -30.27
C GLY A 413 44.41 6.95 -30.51
N TYR A 414 43.63 6.88 -29.45
CA TYR A 414 42.26 6.42 -29.50
C TYR A 414 41.35 7.45 -30.21
N VAL A 415 41.06 7.18 -31.49
CA VAL A 415 40.16 8.00 -32.31
C VAL A 415 38.73 7.65 -31.96
N LYS A 416 37.97 8.62 -31.48
CA LYS A 416 36.56 8.46 -31.08
C LYS A 416 35.67 9.29 -31.94
N SER A 417 34.44 8.81 -32.10
CA SER A 417 33.34 9.55 -32.71
C SER A 417 33.62 10.17 -34.06
N PRO A 418 34.13 9.43 -35.01
CA PRO A 418 34.27 9.97 -36.33
C PRO A 418 32.91 10.32 -36.90
N VAL A 419 32.77 11.48 -37.49
CA VAL A 419 31.55 11.95 -38.15
C VAL A 419 31.90 12.73 -39.40
N ARG A 420 31.15 12.53 -40.47
CA ARG A 420 31.31 13.31 -41.69
C ARG A 420 30.30 14.45 -41.71
N ASP A 421 30.79 15.65 -41.93
CA ASP A 421 29.95 16.84 -42.07
C ASP A 421 29.47 16.99 -43.53
N LYS A 422 28.48 17.83 -43.75
CA LYS A 422 27.89 18.13 -45.05
C LYS A 422 28.89 18.62 -46.13
N ASP A 423 29.97 19.27 -45.71
CA ASP A 423 31.06 19.70 -46.59
C ASP A 423 32.05 18.58 -46.94
N GLY A 424 31.79 17.34 -46.48
CA GLY A 424 32.65 16.17 -46.67
C GLY A 424 33.83 16.06 -45.70
N SER A 425 34.03 17.05 -44.80
CA SER A 425 35.07 16.98 -43.79
C SER A 425 34.78 15.87 -42.78
N LEU A 426 35.85 15.18 -42.38
CA LEU A 426 35.77 14.18 -41.33
C LEU A 426 36.21 14.75 -39.98
N TRP A 427 35.29 14.80 -39.05
CA TRP A 427 35.54 15.25 -37.68
C TRP A 427 35.68 14.08 -36.76
N PHE A 428 36.58 14.14 -35.80
CA PHE A 428 36.81 13.07 -34.83
C PHE A 428 37.52 13.61 -33.58
N GLY A 429 37.20 13.01 -32.44
CA GLY A 429 37.92 13.22 -31.19
C GLY A 429 39.15 12.31 -31.14
N VAL A 430 40.23 12.75 -30.52
CA VAL A 430 41.36 11.90 -30.11
C VAL A 430 41.50 12.05 -28.60
N LEU A 431 41.48 10.93 -27.90
CA LEU A 431 41.54 10.89 -26.44
C LEU A 431 42.76 11.66 -25.94
N HIS A 432 42.62 12.58 -25.02
CA HIS A 432 43.62 13.49 -24.47
C HIS A 432 44.33 14.45 -25.50
N LYS A 433 43.80 14.54 -26.73
CA LYS A 433 44.37 15.41 -27.76
C LYS A 433 43.36 16.42 -28.38
N GLY A 434 42.10 16.34 -27.96
CA GLY A 434 41.10 17.31 -28.45
C GLY A 434 40.34 16.85 -29.70
N LEU A 435 39.78 17.82 -30.44
CA LEU A 435 38.95 17.61 -31.62
C LEU A 435 39.77 17.90 -32.91
N PHE A 436 39.59 17.08 -33.90
CA PHE A 436 40.25 17.19 -35.20
C PHE A 436 39.27 17.21 -36.35
N ARG A 437 39.62 18.01 -37.39
CA ARG A 437 38.91 18.04 -38.66
C ARG A 437 39.87 17.71 -39.80
N LEU A 438 39.54 16.70 -40.58
CA LEU A 438 40.26 16.33 -41.77
C LEU A 438 39.49 16.69 -43.01
N GLN A 439 39.98 17.63 -43.81
CA GLN A 439 39.38 18.07 -45.10
C GLN A 439 40.38 17.77 -46.22
N GLY A 440 40.08 16.75 -47.00
CA GLY A 440 41.07 16.21 -47.94
C GLY A 440 42.34 15.75 -47.25
N SER A 441 43.48 16.37 -47.54
CA SER A 441 44.78 16.13 -46.83
C SER A 441 45.08 17.11 -45.72
N LYS A 442 44.23 18.16 -45.50
CA LYS A 442 44.44 19.19 -44.48
C LYS A 442 43.84 18.74 -43.16
N LEU A 443 44.70 18.59 -42.17
CA LEU A 443 44.25 18.33 -40.78
C LEU A 443 44.26 19.66 -40.02
N THR A 444 43.15 19.96 -39.35
CA THR A 444 42.99 21.07 -38.43
C THR A 444 42.73 20.54 -37.03
N HIS A 445 43.43 21.07 -36.04
CA HIS A 445 43.27 20.72 -34.64
C HIS A 445 42.49 21.83 -33.93
N PHE A 446 41.58 21.47 -33.04
CA PHE A 446 40.85 22.37 -32.17
C PHE A 446 41.21 22.01 -30.71
N GLY A 447 41.84 22.97 -30.07
CA GLY A 447 42.31 22.87 -28.69
C GLY A 447 41.96 24.17 -27.92
N LYS A 448 42.81 24.52 -26.94
CA LYS A 448 42.57 25.72 -26.11
C LYS A 448 42.54 27.00 -26.87
N VAL A 449 43.36 27.14 -27.90
CA VAL A 449 43.44 28.38 -28.72
C VAL A 449 42.14 28.61 -29.49
N GLU A 450 41.52 27.53 -29.95
CA GLU A 450 40.24 27.58 -30.65
C GLU A 450 39.02 27.56 -29.70
N GLY A 451 39.27 27.63 -28.37
CA GLY A 451 38.21 27.70 -27.35
C GLY A 451 37.73 26.35 -26.80
N LEU A 452 38.29 25.25 -27.27
CA LEU A 452 38.05 23.91 -26.70
C LEU A 452 39.05 23.67 -25.56
N SER A 453 38.57 23.33 -24.37
CA SER A 453 39.44 22.91 -23.28
C SER A 453 40.28 21.69 -23.68
N GLU A 454 41.45 21.51 -23.09
CA GLU A 454 42.37 20.36 -23.38
C GLU A 454 41.80 19.03 -22.90
N SER A 455 40.50 18.93 -22.70
CA SER A 455 39.81 17.77 -22.23
C SER A 455 39.62 16.74 -23.36
N SER A 456 39.49 15.49 -22.95
CA SER A 456 39.14 14.42 -23.87
C SER A 456 37.77 14.65 -24.51
N VAL A 457 37.73 14.60 -25.83
CA VAL A 457 36.44 14.64 -26.59
C VAL A 457 35.89 13.22 -26.64
N TRP A 458 34.71 13.06 -26.06
CA TRP A 458 34.01 11.78 -25.97
C TRP A 458 32.99 11.60 -27.08
N VAL A 459 32.25 12.66 -27.42
CA VAL A 459 31.22 12.66 -28.45
C VAL A 459 31.40 13.79 -29.45
N VAL A 460 31.20 13.45 -30.70
CA VAL A 460 31.16 14.41 -31.82
C VAL A 460 29.88 14.16 -32.61
N ARG A 461 29.05 15.19 -32.78
CA ARG A 461 27.78 15.12 -33.50
C ARG A 461 27.55 16.37 -34.33
N PRO A 462 27.11 16.26 -35.59
CA PRO A 462 26.68 17.44 -36.38
C PRO A 462 25.43 18.07 -35.74
N ASP A 463 25.37 19.38 -35.71
CA ASP A 463 24.20 20.12 -35.23
C ASP A 463 23.10 20.26 -36.31
N GLY A 464 23.37 19.78 -37.50
CA GLY A 464 22.49 19.92 -38.66
C GLY A 464 22.52 21.30 -39.36
N ALA A 465 23.16 22.34 -38.73
CA ALA A 465 23.28 23.70 -39.23
C ALA A 465 24.70 24.05 -39.71
N GLY A 466 25.59 23.05 -39.84
CA GLY A 466 26.99 23.24 -40.29
C GLY A 466 27.96 23.49 -39.14
N SER A 467 27.56 23.24 -37.88
CA SER A 467 28.41 23.21 -36.71
C SER A 467 28.48 21.84 -36.14
N ILE A 468 29.42 21.60 -35.23
CA ILE A 468 29.65 20.31 -34.59
C ILE A 468 29.47 20.46 -33.09
N TRP A 469 28.70 19.60 -32.48
CA TRP A 469 28.70 19.38 -31.04
C TRP A 469 29.88 18.53 -30.64
N ALA A 470 30.64 18.97 -29.65
CA ALA A 470 31.74 18.23 -29.04
C ALA A 470 31.46 18.08 -27.54
N GLY A 471 31.18 16.86 -27.08
CA GLY A 471 31.05 16.54 -25.67
C GLY A 471 32.40 16.20 -25.07
N THR A 472 32.72 16.83 -23.96
CA THR A 472 34.02 16.72 -23.28
C THR A 472 33.84 16.38 -21.79
N SER A 473 34.94 16.29 -21.05
CA SER A 473 34.90 16.19 -19.58
C SER A 473 34.44 17.48 -18.88
N ASP A 474 34.51 18.63 -19.59
CA ASP A 474 34.21 19.96 -19.02
C ASP A 474 32.84 20.49 -19.45
N GLY A 475 32.15 19.77 -20.31
CA GLY A 475 30.84 20.21 -20.83
C GLY A 475 30.63 19.97 -22.31
N LEU A 476 29.60 20.57 -22.85
CA LEU A 476 29.20 20.55 -24.23
C LEU A 476 29.72 21.82 -24.93
N PHE A 477 30.43 21.63 -26.02
CA PHE A 477 30.92 22.70 -26.88
C PHE A 477 30.26 22.65 -28.26
N ARG A 478 30.07 23.82 -28.85
CA ARG A 478 29.63 23.97 -30.23
C ARG A 478 30.79 24.56 -31.02
N CYS A 479 31.26 23.78 -32.02
CA CYS A 479 32.38 24.19 -32.86
C CYS A 479 31.88 24.59 -34.24
N ALA A 480 32.18 25.84 -34.66
CA ALA A 480 31.84 26.38 -35.96
C ALA A 480 33.04 27.15 -36.54
N GLY A 481 33.31 26.97 -37.86
CA GLY A 481 34.46 27.60 -38.49
C GLY A 481 35.79 27.14 -37.90
N GLN A 482 36.47 28.00 -37.13
CA GLN A 482 37.73 27.72 -36.44
C GLN A 482 37.63 27.96 -34.93
N HIS A 483 36.43 28.09 -34.38
CA HIS A 483 36.23 28.41 -32.99
C HIS A 483 35.22 27.45 -32.36
N CYS A 484 35.45 27.10 -31.06
CA CYS A 484 34.57 26.32 -30.25
C CYS A 484 34.09 27.16 -29.07
N GLU A 485 32.78 27.14 -28.82
CA GLU A 485 32.16 27.85 -27.71
C GLU A 485 31.47 26.88 -26.76
N ARG A 486 31.74 27.03 -25.47
CA ARG A 486 31.09 26.19 -24.46
C ARG A 486 29.63 26.60 -24.27
N GLN A 487 28.72 25.71 -24.56
CA GLN A 487 27.29 25.93 -24.44
C GLN A 487 26.78 25.59 -23.04
N VAL A 488 27.31 24.51 -22.44
CA VAL A 488 26.92 24.03 -21.10
C VAL A 488 28.13 23.47 -20.38
N ALA A 489 28.33 23.89 -19.14
CA ALA A 489 29.29 23.31 -18.24
C ALA A 489 28.66 22.07 -17.53
N THR A 490 29.38 20.97 -17.44
CA THR A 490 28.92 19.78 -16.73
C THR A 490 29.94 19.40 -15.66
N GLN A 491 29.46 18.82 -14.57
CA GLN A 491 30.32 18.24 -13.53
C GLN A 491 30.72 16.80 -13.86
N GLY A 492 30.70 16.40 -15.12
CA GLY A 492 31.02 15.06 -15.56
C GLY A 492 31.16 14.98 -17.05
N TRP A 493 31.59 13.85 -17.54
CA TRP A 493 31.83 13.61 -18.96
C TRP A 493 30.51 13.66 -19.76
N VAL A 494 30.48 14.37 -20.84
CA VAL A 494 29.38 14.31 -21.81
C VAL A 494 29.65 13.17 -22.76
N LEU A 495 28.91 12.10 -22.62
CA LEU A 495 29.11 10.82 -23.32
C LEU A 495 28.24 10.69 -24.59
N SER A 496 27.08 11.32 -24.57
CA SER A 496 26.17 11.33 -25.73
C SER A 496 25.41 12.66 -25.82
N VAL A 497 25.00 12.99 -27.03
CA VAL A 497 24.22 14.18 -27.37
C VAL A 497 23.12 13.78 -28.34
N GLU A 498 21.88 14.07 -27.99
CA GLU A 498 20.71 13.84 -28.84
C GLU A 498 19.88 15.13 -28.90
N ARG A 499 19.52 15.51 -30.12
CA ARG A 499 18.61 16.62 -30.35
C ARG A 499 17.23 16.11 -30.67
N CYS A 500 16.31 16.29 -29.73
CA CYS A 500 14.92 15.88 -29.89
C CYS A 500 14.18 16.69 -30.97
N ARG A 501 13.12 16.08 -31.51
CA ARG A 501 12.23 16.72 -32.51
C ARG A 501 11.58 18.01 -31.97
N ASN A 502 11.29 18.06 -30.67
CA ASN A 502 10.74 19.25 -30.00
C ASN A 502 11.77 20.34 -29.68
N GLY A 503 13.03 20.17 -30.14
CA GLY A 503 14.12 21.13 -29.95
C GLY A 503 14.85 21.00 -28.62
N ARG A 504 14.46 20.12 -27.71
CA ARG A 504 15.22 19.79 -26.50
C ARG A 504 16.56 19.16 -26.87
N LEU A 505 17.57 19.40 -26.07
CA LEU A 505 18.85 18.73 -26.18
C LEU A 505 19.04 17.82 -24.97
N LEU A 506 19.26 16.55 -25.21
CA LEU A 506 19.50 15.54 -24.18
C LEU A 506 20.96 15.17 -24.16
N LEU A 507 21.57 15.20 -22.99
CA LEU A 507 22.97 14.81 -22.80
C LEU A 507 23.03 13.63 -21.85
N GLY A 508 23.57 12.51 -22.32
CA GLY A 508 24.02 11.43 -21.44
C GLY A 508 25.35 11.82 -20.81
N THR A 509 25.40 11.85 -19.51
CA THR A 509 26.61 12.22 -18.76
C THR A 509 27.02 11.12 -17.77
N SER A 510 28.25 11.23 -17.25
CA SER A 510 28.71 10.33 -16.18
C SER A 510 27.94 10.54 -14.84
N ASN A 511 27.19 11.63 -14.72
CA ASN A 511 26.50 12.01 -13.48
C ASN A 511 24.96 12.05 -13.62
N GLY A 512 24.39 11.71 -14.77
CA GLY A 512 22.96 11.69 -15.01
C GLY A 512 22.59 11.98 -16.44
N LEU A 513 21.29 12.10 -16.66
CA LEU A 513 20.67 12.61 -17.88
C LEU A 513 20.46 14.11 -17.72
N MET A 514 21.14 14.91 -18.55
CA MET A 514 20.96 16.37 -18.57
C MET A 514 20.03 16.77 -19.69
N ILE A 515 19.02 17.55 -19.36
CA ILE A 515 18.03 18.07 -20.32
C ILE A 515 18.19 19.56 -20.42
N ILE A 516 18.32 20.05 -21.67
CA ILE A 516 18.41 21.46 -21.96
C ILE A 516 17.22 21.88 -22.81
N GLN A 517 16.47 22.87 -22.35
CA GLN A 517 15.32 23.44 -23.04
C GLN A 517 15.38 24.96 -22.98
N GLY A 518 15.83 25.58 -24.05
CA GLY A 518 16.16 27.02 -24.04
C GLY A 518 17.27 27.31 -23.04
N GLU A 519 17.04 28.23 -22.12
CA GLU A 519 18.00 28.59 -21.06
C GLU A 519 17.93 27.69 -19.83
N LYS A 520 16.90 26.82 -19.75
CA LYS A 520 16.72 25.91 -18.60
C LYS A 520 17.52 24.62 -18.79
N THR A 521 18.30 24.28 -17.76
CA THR A 521 19.06 23.06 -17.69
C THR A 521 18.64 22.26 -16.45
N GLN A 522 18.33 21.01 -16.62
CA GLN A 522 17.94 20.10 -15.54
C GLN A 522 18.75 18.82 -15.61
N LEU A 523 19.38 18.44 -14.50
CA LEU A 523 20.09 17.17 -14.35
C LEU A 523 19.18 16.18 -13.61
N ILE A 524 19.03 15.02 -14.16
CA ILE A 524 18.26 13.90 -13.59
C ILE A 524 19.27 12.83 -13.21
N THR A 525 19.20 12.35 -11.96
CA THR A 525 20.10 11.36 -11.39
C THR A 525 19.35 10.13 -10.92
N ARG A 526 20.06 9.18 -10.31
CA ARG A 526 19.43 8.02 -9.68
C ARG A 526 18.43 8.42 -8.58
N ASP A 527 18.68 9.51 -7.86
CA ASP A 527 17.79 9.99 -6.80
C ASP A 527 16.43 10.47 -7.34
N GLN A 528 16.35 10.79 -8.63
CA GLN A 528 15.11 11.08 -9.33
C GLN A 528 14.60 9.90 -10.17
N GLY A 529 15.11 8.69 -9.95
CA GLY A 529 14.57 7.45 -10.52
C GLY A 529 15.32 6.89 -11.73
N LEU A 530 16.49 7.42 -12.14
CA LEU A 530 17.29 6.75 -13.17
C LEU A 530 17.85 5.41 -12.67
N PRO A 531 18.00 4.40 -13.55
CA PRO A 531 18.58 3.11 -13.17
C PRO A 531 20.04 3.22 -12.66
N ALA A 532 20.80 4.17 -13.20
CA ALA A 532 22.16 4.48 -12.79
C ALA A 532 22.50 5.95 -13.12
N ASN A 533 23.52 6.50 -12.43
CA ASN A 533 23.97 7.86 -12.68
C ASN A 533 24.72 8.00 -14.02
N THR A 534 25.46 6.97 -14.45
CA THR A 534 26.16 7.05 -15.74
C THR A 534 25.22 6.70 -16.88
N VAL A 535 24.83 7.71 -17.66
CA VAL A 535 24.05 7.56 -18.88
C VAL A 535 25.01 7.58 -20.06
N LEU A 536 25.20 6.43 -20.67
CA LEU A 536 26.19 6.23 -21.76
C LEU A 536 25.66 6.78 -23.07
N THR A 537 24.40 6.51 -23.36
CA THR A 537 23.78 6.94 -24.61
C THR A 537 22.31 7.31 -24.36
N VAL A 538 21.85 8.29 -25.09
CA VAL A 538 20.45 8.70 -25.14
C VAL A 538 20.03 8.81 -26.59
N VAL A 539 18.80 8.33 -26.91
CA VAL A 539 18.19 8.45 -28.24
C VAL A 539 16.67 8.63 -28.11
N GLU A 540 16.10 9.48 -28.96
CA GLU A 540 14.65 9.65 -29.05
C GLU A 540 14.07 8.71 -30.11
N ASP A 541 12.98 7.98 -29.79
CA ASP A 541 12.27 7.15 -30.75
C ASP A 541 11.26 7.94 -31.60
N GLU A 542 10.46 7.25 -32.44
CA GLU A 542 9.47 7.90 -33.30
C GLU A 542 8.27 8.43 -32.54
N ASP A 543 7.97 7.86 -31.38
CA ASP A 543 6.89 8.26 -30.47
C ASP A 543 7.33 9.30 -29.42
N GLU A 544 8.52 9.93 -29.64
CA GLU A 544 9.15 10.91 -28.74
C GLU A 544 9.46 10.37 -27.32
N ASN A 545 9.55 9.03 -27.15
CA ASN A 545 10.09 8.46 -25.93
C ASN A 545 11.61 8.53 -25.95
N VAL A 546 12.19 8.60 -24.77
CA VAL A 546 13.65 8.69 -24.60
C VAL A 546 14.18 7.33 -24.15
N TRP A 547 15.00 6.73 -24.97
CA TRP A 547 15.75 5.53 -24.64
C TRP A 547 17.10 5.92 -24.07
N ILE A 548 17.45 5.28 -22.96
CA ILE A 548 18.73 5.46 -22.30
C ILE A 548 19.43 4.11 -22.14
N ALA A 549 20.73 4.09 -22.43
CA ALA A 549 21.60 3.01 -22.05
C ALA A 549 22.52 3.48 -20.93
N THR A 550 22.53 2.76 -19.83
CA THR A 550 23.40 2.99 -18.69
C THR A 550 24.43 1.88 -18.58
N THR A 551 25.29 1.91 -17.59
CA THR A 551 26.27 0.83 -17.35
C THR A 551 25.63 -0.48 -16.91
N SER A 552 24.37 -0.47 -16.47
CA SER A 552 23.70 -1.65 -15.87
C SER A 552 22.30 -1.91 -16.41
N ALA A 553 21.78 -1.05 -17.30
CA ALA A 553 20.42 -1.18 -17.79
C ALA A 553 20.20 -0.44 -19.12
N ILE A 554 19.30 -0.99 -19.92
CA ILE A 554 18.62 -0.31 -21.03
C ILE A 554 17.24 0.04 -20.55
N ALA A 555 16.82 1.31 -20.68
CA ALA A 555 15.52 1.77 -20.21
C ALA A 555 14.87 2.76 -21.17
N ARG A 556 13.55 2.80 -21.15
CA ARG A 556 12.70 3.75 -21.90
C ARG A 556 12.00 4.69 -20.92
N ILE A 557 12.08 5.98 -21.17
CA ILE A 557 11.30 7.00 -20.50
C ILE A 557 10.24 7.47 -21.49
N THR A 558 8.98 7.16 -21.22
CA THR A 558 7.91 7.60 -22.11
C THR A 558 7.79 9.13 -22.08
N ARG A 559 7.42 9.73 -23.21
CA ARG A 559 7.17 11.18 -23.34
C ARG A 559 6.28 11.69 -22.21
N LYS A 560 5.19 10.98 -21.91
CA LYS A 560 4.24 11.34 -20.85
C LYS A 560 4.90 11.43 -19.48
N LYS A 561 5.72 10.43 -19.13
CA LYS A 561 6.44 10.40 -17.84
C LYS A 561 7.48 11.50 -17.76
N LEU A 562 8.22 11.75 -18.83
CA LEU A 562 9.22 12.81 -18.90
C LEU A 562 8.58 14.20 -18.78
N ASP A 563 7.51 14.48 -19.53
CA ASP A 563 6.83 15.76 -19.49
C ASP A 563 6.18 16.03 -18.12
N ALA A 564 5.59 15.01 -17.47
CA ALA A 564 5.05 15.12 -16.12
C ALA A 564 6.14 15.44 -15.08
N PHE A 565 7.32 14.84 -15.21
CA PHE A 565 8.47 15.12 -14.34
C PHE A 565 8.98 16.55 -14.54
N LEU A 566 9.19 16.97 -15.79
CA LEU A 566 9.66 18.32 -16.11
C LEU A 566 8.67 19.42 -15.71
N ALA A 567 7.37 19.09 -15.66
CA ALA A 567 6.31 19.97 -15.17
C ALA A 567 6.20 19.99 -13.63
N GLY A 568 6.99 19.17 -12.91
CA GLY A 568 6.94 19.07 -11.46
C GLY A 568 5.69 18.35 -10.92
N GLN A 569 4.96 17.61 -11.74
CA GLN A 569 3.77 16.85 -11.34
C GLN A 569 4.14 15.56 -10.60
N VAL A 570 5.33 15.04 -10.86
CA VAL A 570 5.93 13.88 -10.17
C VAL A 570 7.35 14.23 -9.76
N GLN A 571 7.81 13.70 -8.63
CA GLN A 571 9.15 13.95 -8.09
C GLN A 571 10.19 12.97 -8.60
N GLU A 572 9.77 11.79 -9.01
CA GLU A 572 10.62 10.71 -9.51
C GLU A 572 10.17 10.27 -10.90
N LEU A 573 11.14 10.05 -11.77
CA LEU A 573 10.94 9.34 -13.02
C LEU A 573 10.79 7.86 -12.73
N ASP A 574 9.94 7.20 -13.47
CA ASP A 574 9.74 5.77 -13.43
C ASP A 574 10.01 5.18 -14.82
N PRO A 575 11.29 5.04 -15.23
CA PRO A 575 11.63 4.49 -16.52
C PRO A 575 11.30 3.00 -16.61
N GLU A 576 10.95 2.55 -17.79
CA GLU A 576 10.74 1.14 -18.09
C GLU A 576 12.10 0.48 -18.30
N VAL A 577 12.49 -0.42 -17.41
CA VAL A 577 13.77 -1.12 -17.46
C VAL A 577 13.59 -2.47 -18.17
N PHE A 578 14.45 -2.75 -19.13
CA PHE A 578 14.42 -3.99 -19.90
C PHE A 578 15.50 -4.97 -19.42
N THR A 579 15.15 -6.25 -19.47
CA THR A 579 15.96 -7.35 -18.94
C THR A 579 16.15 -8.46 -19.99
N GLU A 580 16.82 -9.52 -19.59
CA GLU A 580 16.96 -10.72 -20.42
C GLU A 580 15.62 -11.37 -20.76
N ALA A 581 14.62 -11.20 -19.88
CA ALA A 581 13.24 -11.64 -20.11
C ALA A 581 12.57 -10.88 -21.27
N ASP A 582 13.08 -9.71 -21.64
CA ASP A 582 12.61 -8.92 -22.78
C ASP A 582 13.37 -9.24 -24.07
N GLY A 583 14.29 -10.22 -24.08
CA GLY A 583 15.05 -10.67 -25.25
C GLY A 583 16.47 -10.12 -25.32
N LEU A 584 16.93 -9.37 -24.34
CA LEU A 584 18.33 -8.96 -24.25
C LEU A 584 19.21 -10.17 -23.96
N LYS A 585 20.35 -10.32 -24.64
CA LYS A 585 21.38 -11.29 -24.24
C LYS A 585 22.32 -10.74 -23.15
N SER A 586 22.35 -9.42 -22.98
CA SER A 586 23.00 -8.71 -21.88
C SER A 586 22.41 -7.32 -21.71
N ARG A 587 22.26 -6.88 -20.49
CA ARG A 587 21.88 -5.50 -20.13
C ARG A 587 23.07 -4.54 -20.16
N ASP A 588 24.30 -5.11 -20.14
CA ASP A 588 25.50 -4.32 -20.04
C ASP A 588 25.82 -3.69 -21.39
N VAL A 589 25.85 -2.37 -21.39
CA VAL A 589 26.38 -1.56 -22.49
C VAL A 589 27.72 -1.01 -22.06
N LEU A 590 28.71 -1.10 -22.94
CA LEU A 590 30.07 -0.77 -22.54
C LEU A 590 30.31 0.74 -22.49
N PRO A 591 30.97 1.22 -21.42
CA PRO A 591 31.13 2.65 -21.19
C PRO A 591 32.18 3.34 -22.06
N LEU A 592 32.96 2.61 -22.81
CA LEU A 592 34.13 3.16 -23.47
C LEU A 592 33.89 3.61 -24.93
N ASN A 593 32.74 3.29 -25.52
CA ASN A 593 32.47 3.50 -26.91
C ASN A 593 31.19 4.36 -27.12
N GLN A 594 31.10 4.96 -28.28
CA GLN A 594 30.37 6.17 -28.45
C GLN A 594 29.08 6.10 -29.22
N VAL A 595 28.87 5.06 -30.02
CA VAL A 595 27.64 4.84 -30.77
C VAL A 595 27.15 3.45 -30.44
N ASN A 596 26.88 3.28 -29.14
CA ASN A 596 26.36 2.02 -28.64
C ASN A 596 24.89 1.85 -28.97
N VAL A 597 24.20 2.92 -29.34
CA VAL A 597 22.78 2.93 -29.70
C VAL A 597 22.58 3.74 -30.98
N LEU A 598 21.84 3.17 -31.89
CA LEU A 598 21.49 3.79 -33.17
C LEU A 598 19.99 3.70 -33.39
N ARG A 599 19.34 4.81 -33.72
CA ARG A 599 18.04 4.79 -34.37
C ARG A 599 18.25 4.74 -35.88
N ALA A 600 17.86 3.61 -36.48
CA ALA A 600 17.92 3.41 -37.93
C ALA A 600 16.83 4.18 -38.68
N HIS A 601 16.96 4.33 -39.99
CA HIS A 601 15.95 5.04 -40.83
C HIS A 601 14.57 4.38 -40.82
N ASP A 602 14.52 3.07 -40.56
CA ASP A 602 13.28 2.32 -40.45
C ASP A 602 12.64 2.43 -39.03
N GLY A 603 13.16 3.31 -38.17
CA GLY A 603 12.68 3.58 -36.81
C GLY A 603 13.17 2.59 -35.76
N ARG A 604 13.74 1.45 -36.16
CA ARG A 604 14.28 0.46 -35.21
C ARG A 604 15.47 1.05 -34.45
N ILE A 605 15.60 0.67 -33.16
CA ILE A 605 16.73 1.08 -32.34
C ILE A 605 17.64 -0.12 -32.09
N TRP A 606 18.92 0.04 -32.39
CA TRP A 606 19.97 -0.95 -32.29
C TRP A 606 20.86 -0.65 -31.10
N PHE A 607 21.06 -1.61 -30.22
CA PHE A 607 21.88 -1.51 -29.03
C PHE A 607 23.08 -2.45 -29.14
N ALA A 608 24.28 -1.91 -29.09
CA ALA A 608 25.50 -2.68 -28.96
C ALA A 608 25.70 -3.09 -27.49
N THR A 609 25.70 -4.37 -27.21
CA THR A 609 25.77 -4.92 -25.84
C THR A 609 26.99 -5.82 -25.67
N ALA A 610 27.26 -6.20 -24.42
CA ALA A 610 28.37 -7.09 -24.09
C ALA A 610 28.27 -8.49 -24.74
N ARG A 611 27.11 -8.89 -25.22
CA ARG A 611 26.87 -10.21 -25.84
C ARG A 611 26.24 -10.15 -27.22
N GLY A 612 26.54 -9.12 -28.01
CA GLY A 612 26.06 -8.96 -29.37
C GLY A 612 25.26 -7.68 -29.57
N ILE A 613 24.38 -7.69 -30.56
CA ILE A 613 23.51 -6.57 -30.90
C ILE A 613 22.08 -6.92 -30.53
N SER A 614 21.39 -6.02 -29.86
CA SER A 614 19.97 -6.14 -29.57
C SER A 614 19.18 -5.04 -30.28
N VAL A 615 18.08 -5.41 -30.89
CA VAL A 615 17.28 -4.53 -31.75
C VAL A 615 15.86 -4.50 -31.24
N VAL A 616 15.31 -3.30 -31.08
CA VAL A 616 13.91 -3.09 -30.73
C VAL A 616 13.15 -2.51 -31.92
N ALA A 617 11.89 -2.88 -32.07
CA ALA A 617 11.00 -2.37 -33.12
C ALA A 617 10.78 -0.86 -32.99
N ALA A 618 10.47 -0.20 -34.12
CA ALA A 618 10.18 1.23 -34.17
C ALA A 618 9.03 1.64 -33.28
N HIS A 619 8.00 0.81 -33.26
CA HIS A 619 6.83 0.97 -32.39
C HIS A 619 6.67 -0.27 -31.53
N LEU A 620 6.56 -0.09 -30.25
CA LEU A 620 6.22 -1.16 -29.33
C LEU A 620 4.70 -1.23 -29.19
N ALA A 621 4.17 -2.45 -29.24
CA ALA A 621 2.78 -2.68 -28.88
C ALA A 621 2.57 -2.28 -27.42
N ALA A 622 1.45 -1.60 -27.14
CA ALA A 622 1.10 -1.26 -25.79
C ALA A 622 0.89 -2.54 -24.96
N GLU A 623 1.48 -2.58 -23.79
CA GLU A 623 1.30 -3.69 -22.86
C GLU A 623 -0.13 -3.68 -22.31
N PRO A 624 -0.85 -4.82 -22.33
CA PRO A 624 -2.20 -4.86 -21.76
C PRO A 624 -2.17 -4.53 -20.27
N ALA A 625 -3.25 -3.90 -19.79
CA ALA A 625 -3.38 -3.62 -18.37
C ALA A 625 -3.40 -4.91 -17.55
N ALA A 626 -2.58 -4.98 -16.52
CA ALA A 626 -2.54 -6.12 -15.61
C ALA A 626 -3.80 -6.16 -14.74
N GLN A 627 -4.42 -7.33 -14.59
CA GLN A 627 -5.60 -7.51 -13.78
C GLN A 627 -5.20 -8.04 -12.39
N ALA A 628 -5.55 -7.32 -11.32
CA ALA A 628 -5.32 -7.81 -9.97
C ALA A 628 -6.32 -8.92 -9.59
N VAL A 629 -5.85 -9.90 -8.84
CA VAL A 629 -6.65 -10.99 -8.26
C VAL A 629 -6.30 -11.14 -6.79
N ILE A 630 -7.30 -11.24 -5.93
CA ILE A 630 -7.10 -11.60 -4.52
C ILE A 630 -7.05 -13.13 -4.47
N ASP A 631 -5.88 -13.65 -4.17
CA ASP A 631 -5.60 -15.09 -4.19
C ASP A 631 -6.14 -15.79 -2.94
N SER A 632 -5.98 -15.16 -1.78
CA SER A 632 -6.52 -15.66 -0.52
C SER A 632 -6.63 -14.57 0.54
N THR A 633 -7.53 -14.79 1.48
CA THR A 633 -7.61 -13.99 2.72
C THR A 633 -7.29 -14.91 3.89
N VAL A 634 -6.31 -14.55 4.70
CA VAL A 634 -5.89 -15.31 5.88
C VAL A 634 -6.34 -14.56 7.12
N VAL A 635 -7.05 -15.25 8.00
CA VAL A 635 -7.53 -14.75 9.29
C VAL A 635 -6.91 -15.62 10.39
N ASP A 636 -6.02 -15.05 11.20
CA ASP A 636 -5.31 -15.74 12.28
C ASP A 636 -4.71 -17.08 11.83
N ASP A 637 -3.92 -17.04 10.75
CA ASP A 637 -3.24 -18.17 10.11
C ASP A 637 -4.17 -19.23 9.46
N ARG A 638 -5.46 -18.92 9.35
CA ARG A 638 -6.42 -19.79 8.64
C ARG A 638 -6.85 -19.10 7.35
N GLN A 639 -6.64 -19.79 6.26
CA GLN A 639 -7.09 -19.33 4.95
C GLN A 639 -8.61 -19.39 4.86
N GLN A 640 -9.21 -18.31 4.36
CA GLN A 640 -10.62 -18.22 4.04
C GLN A 640 -10.82 -17.93 2.57
N LEU A 641 -11.71 -18.67 1.94
CA LEU A 641 -12.07 -18.52 0.53
C LEU A 641 -13.45 -17.86 0.46
N GLY A 642 -13.61 -16.92 -0.46
CA GLY A 642 -14.88 -16.25 -0.71
C GLY A 642 -14.73 -14.74 -0.90
N LYS A 643 -15.73 -14.13 -1.53
CA LYS A 643 -15.78 -12.68 -1.81
C LYS A 643 -16.46 -11.88 -0.68
N ASP A 644 -17.19 -12.56 0.20
CA ASP A 644 -17.89 -11.97 1.36
C ASP A 644 -17.53 -12.79 2.61
N LEU A 645 -16.72 -12.22 3.49
CA LEU A 645 -16.24 -12.90 4.68
C LEU A 645 -16.87 -12.31 5.93
N THR A 646 -17.40 -13.17 6.79
CA THR A 646 -17.86 -12.80 8.12
C THR A 646 -16.89 -13.34 9.15
N ILE A 647 -16.30 -12.42 9.95
CA ILE A 647 -15.26 -12.75 10.92
C ILE A 647 -15.86 -12.58 12.32
N SER A 648 -15.66 -13.56 13.17
CA SER A 648 -16.11 -13.58 14.56
C SER A 648 -15.57 -12.40 15.36
N PRO A 649 -16.20 -12.02 16.47
CA PRO A 649 -15.69 -10.96 17.32
C PRO A 649 -14.30 -11.27 17.88
N GLY A 650 -13.36 -10.34 17.80
CA GLY A 650 -12.00 -10.56 18.31
C GLY A 650 -11.00 -9.53 17.79
N ARG A 651 -9.76 -9.68 18.22
CA ARG A 651 -8.62 -9.01 17.62
C ARG A 651 -7.97 -9.99 16.65
N HIS A 652 -8.20 -9.79 15.38
CA HIS A 652 -7.71 -10.65 14.32
C HIS A 652 -6.56 -10.00 13.57
N ARG A 653 -5.66 -10.83 13.06
CA ARG A 653 -4.71 -10.48 12.01
C ARG A 653 -5.32 -10.91 10.68
N LEU A 654 -5.52 -9.96 9.79
CA LEU A 654 -6.03 -10.17 8.45
C LEU A 654 -4.90 -9.98 7.47
N THR A 655 -4.60 -10.99 6.68
CA THR A 655 -3.62 -10.89 5.60
C THR A 655 -4.32 -11.19 4.28
N PHE A 656 -4.21 -10.27 3.35
CA PHE A 656 -4.71 -10.40 1.99
C PHE A 656 -3.55 -10.72 1.08
N ASN A 657 -3.55 -11.89 0.47
CA ASN A 657 -2.61 -12.27 -0.57
C ASN A 657 -3.25 -11.95 -1.92
N PHE A 658 -2.54 -11.23 -2.75
CA PHE A 658 -3.01 -10.83 -4.07
C PHE A 658 -1.90 -11.00 -5.10
N THR A 659 -2.32 -11.21 -6.34
CA THR A 659 -1.42 -11.39 -7.47
C THR A 659 -2.05 -10.86 -8.75
N SER A 660 -1.37 -11.07 -9.87
CA SER A 660 -1.89 -10.82 -11.20
C SER A 660 -1.38 -11.91 -12.14
N PRO A 661 -2.27 -12.61 -12.86
CA PRO A 661 -1.88 -13.60 -13.85
C PRO A 661 -1.38 -12.92 -15.14
N HIS A 662 -0.37 -12.09 -14.98
CA HIS A 662 0.23 -11.32 -16.07
C HIS A 662 1.58 -11.90 -16.43
N MET A 663 1.71 -12.39 -17.67
CA MET A 663 2.90 -13.13 -18.11
C MET A 663 4.00 -12.22 -18.66
N VAL A 664 3.70 -10.94 -18.93
CA VAL A 664 4.67 -9.96 -19.44
C VAL A 664 5.33 -9.24 -18.27
N ALA A 665 6.65 -9.33 -18.13
CA ALA A 665 7.44 -8.71 -17.08
C ALA A 665 6.80 -8.80 -15.66
N PRO A 666 6.40 -9.99 -15.20
CA PRO A 666 5.63 -10.17 -13.95
C PRO A 666 6.38 -9.70 -12.70
N GLU A 667 7.70 -9.64 -12.76
CA GLU A 667 8.57 -9.12 -11.70
C GLU A 667 8.53 -7.59 -11.57
N GLN A 668 8.06 -6.87 -12.60
CA GLN A 668 7.95 -5.42 -12.62
C GLN A 668 6.54 -4.93 -12.26
N LEU A 669 5.60 -5.86 -12.03
CA LEU A 669 4.26 -5.51 -11.58
C LEU A 669 4.31 -4.83 -10.22
N ARG A 670 3.57 -3.76 -10.10
CA ARG A 670 3.37 -3.02 -8.84
C ARG A 670 1.93 -3.12 -8.42
N PHE A 671 1.71 -3.05 -7.13
CA PHE A 671 0.37 -3.11 -6.57
C PHE A 671 0.10 -1.90 -5.70
N ARG A 672 -1.15 -1.49 -5.67
CA ARG A 672 -1.67 -0.58 -4.67
C ARG A 672 -2.98 -1.11 -4.14
N TYR A 673 -3.18 -0.94 -2.85
CA TYR A 673 -4.35 -1.46 -2.17
C TYR A 673 -4.93 -0.42 -1.22
N ARG A 674 -6.15 -0.65 -0.79
CA ARG A 674 -6.79 0.08 0.30
C ARG A 674 -7.84 -0.79 0.98
N LEU A 675 -8.05 -0.54 2.25
CA LEU A 675 -9.15 -1.11 3.01
C LEU A 675 -10.20 0.00 3.23
N ILE A 676 -11.26 0.01 2.42
CA ILE A 676 -12.36 0.97 2.57
C ILE A 676 -13.00 0.76 3.94
N GLY A 677 -13.17 1.85 4.69
CA GLY A 677 -13.59 1.85 6.10
C GLY A 677 -12.45 1.98 7.08
N TRP A 678 -11.19 1.92 6.61
CA TRP A 678 -9.99 2.09 7.42
C TRP A 678 -8.98 3.06 6.78
N ASP A 679 -8.56 2.78 5.55
CA ASP A 679 -7.59 3.61 4.84
C ASP A 679 -8.26 4.83 4.20
N SER A 680 -7.65 6.01 4.37
CA SER A 680 -8.10 7.24 3.72
C SER A 680 -7.70 7.32 2.25
N ASN A 681 -6.56 6.71 1.88
CA ASN A 681 -5.98 6.75 0.54
C ASN A 681 -5.48 5.37 0.10
N TRP A 682 -5.11 5.25 -1.17
CA TRP A 682 -4.43 4.09 -1.70
C TRP A 682 -3.02 3.97 -1.10
N VAL A 683 -2.66 2.78 -0.65
CA VAL A 683 -1.34 2.41 -0.16
C VAL A 683 -0.56 1.77 -1.30
N ASN A 684 0.65 2.24 -1.57
CA ASN A 684 1.52 1.65 -2.58
C ASN A 684 2.25 0.44 -1.97
N ALA A 685 1.96 -0.75 -2.46
CA ALA A 685 2.63 -1.97 -2.06
C ALA A 685 3.95 -2.22 -2.81
N LEU A 686 4.22 -1.42 -3.86
CA LEU A 686 5.31 -1.69 -4.80
C LEU A 686 5.18 -3.10 -5.38
N THR A 687 6.19 -3.94 -5.23
CA THR A 687 6.21 -5.34 -5.69
C THR A 687 5.68 -6.34 -4.66
N ALA A 688 5.34 -5.90 -3.44
CA ALA A 688 4.76 -6.78 -2.42
C ALA A 688 3.38 -7.28 -2.85
N ARG A 689 3.12 -8.55 -2.57
CA ARG A 689 1.89 -9.25 -2.96
C ARG A 689 1.02 -9.63 -1.76
N GLU A 690 1.25 -8.96 -0.64
CA GLU A 690 0.46 -9.13 0.58
C GLU A 690 0.18 -7.80 1.26
N ALA A 691 -0.94 -7.72 1.96
CA ALA A 691 -1.29 -6.61 2.84
C ALA A 691 -1.84 -7.16 4.16
N SER A 692 -1.30 -6.70 5.28
CA SER A 692 -1.69 -7.16 6.59
C SER A 692 -2.30 -6.03 7.43
N TYR A 693 -3.41 -6.33 8.08
CA TYR A 693 -4.10 -5.46 9.02
C TYR A 693 -4.29 -6.17 10.35
N THR A 694 -4.05 -5.49 11.44
CA THR A 694 -4.19 -6.06 12.78
C THR A 694 -5.17 -5.26 13.62
N ALA A 695 -5.98 -5.96 14.42
CA ALA A 695 -6.86 -5.37 15.41
C ALA A 695 -7.85 -4.33 14.87
N LEU A 696 -8.45 -4.57 13.70
CA LEU A 696 -9.50 -3.72 13.16
C LEU A 696 -10.71 -3.68 14.09
N PRO A 697 -11.36 -2.52 14.29
CA PRO A 697 -12.59 -2.44 15.05
C PRO A 697 -13.74 -3.19 14.34
N PRO A 698 -14.79 -3.60 15.08
CA PRO A 698 -15.98 -4.17 14.46
C PRO A 698 -16.60 -3.23 13.44
N GLY A 699 -16.89 -3.77 12.23
CA GLY A 699 -17.38 -2.94 11.14
C GLY A 699 -17.51 -3.68 9.82
N LYS A 700 -17.92 -2.96 8.80
CA LYS A 700 -17.91 -3.43 7.41
C LYS A 700 -16.74 -2.79 6.69
N TYR A 701 -15.95 -3.63 6.05
CA TYR A 701 -14.77 -3.23 5.30
C TYR A 701 -14.83 -3.81 3.90
N ARG A 702 -14.13 -3.19 2.97
CA ARG A 702 -13.88 -3.74 1.65
C ARG A 702 -12.41 -3.54 1.31
N PHE A 703 -11.70 -4.64 1.18
CA PHE A 703 -10.34 -4.61 0.67
C PHE A 703 -10.37 -4.49 -0.85
N GLU A 704 -9.61 -3.57 -1.40
CA GLU A 704 -9.48 -3.35 -2.83
C GLU A 704 -7.99 -3.32 -3.20
N VAL A 705 -7.64 -3.98 -4.30
CA VAL A 705 -6.28 -4.00 -4.84
C VAL A 705 -6.30 -3.83 -6.36
N MET A 706 -5.32 -3.10 -6.87
CA MET A 706 -5.08 -2.88 -8.29
C MET A 706 -3.65 -3.27 -8.62
N ALA A 707 -3.45 -3.93 -9.75
CA ALA A 707 -2.14 -4.15 -10.34
C ALA A 707 -1.81 -3.00 -11.31
N ILE A 708 -0.54 -2.68 -11.42
CA ILE A 708 -0.02 -1.65 -12.31
C ILE A 708 1.13 -2.30 -13.08
N ASN A 709 1.05 -2.31 -14.41
CA ASN A 709 2.11 -2.83 -15.26
C ASN A 709 3.30 -1.86 -15.34
N ARG A 710 4.39 -2.25 -16.03
CA ARG A 710 5.62 -1.43 -16.16
C ARG A 710 5.38 -0.11 -16.89
N GLU A 711 4.39 -0.02 -17.78
CA GLU A 711 4.01 1.23 -18.45
C GLU A 711 3.27 2.20 -17.52
N GLY A 712 2.82 1.73 -16.34
CA GLY A 712 2.05 2.51 -15.38
C GLY A 712 0.54 2.40 -15.59
N LEU A 713 0.07 1.47 -16.44
CA LEU A 713 -1.36 1.21 -16.63
C LEU A 713 -1.88 0.38 -15.46
N ALA A 714 -2.88 0.90 -14.77
CA ALA A 714 -3.54 0.22 -13.67
C ALA A 714 -4.65 -0.71 -14.18
N SER A 715 -5.00 -1.72 -13.36
CA SER A 715 -6.15 -2.59 -13.60
C SER A 715 -7.40 -1.78 -13.96
N PRO A 716 -8.21 -2.20 -14.93
CA PRO A 716 -9.44 -1.49 -15.32
C PRO A 716 -10.44 -1.38 -14.17
N ALA A 717 -10.46 -2.37 -13.28
CA ALA A 717 -11.24 -2.39 -12.06
C ALA A 717 -10.43 -3.01 -10.93
N PRO A 718 -10.60 -2.56 -9.68
CA PRO A 718 -9.94 -3.19 -8.54
C PRO A 718 -10.55 -4.57 -8.24
N ALA A 719 -9.70 -5.53 -7.89
CA ALA A 719 -10.18 -6.76 -7.24
C ALA A 719 -10.60 -6.43 -5.82
N SER A 720 -11.72 -7.00 -5.36
CA SER A 720 -12.25 -6.66 -4.04
C SER A 720 -12.80 -7.87 -3.27
N VAL A 721 -12.62 -7.83 -1.95
CA VAL A 721 -13.22 -8.74 -0.97
C VAL A 721 -13.92 -7.91 0.09
N ALA A 722 -15.18 -8.21 0.36
CA ALA A 722 -15.93 -7.58 1.42
C ALA A 722 -15.76 -8.36 2.73
N LEU A 723 -15.60 -7.64 3.84
CA LEU A 723 -15.48 -8.25 5.15
C LEU A 723 -16.41 -7.59 6.14
N ARG A 724 -16.93 -8.41 7.03
CA ARG A 724 -17.70 -7.96 8.17
C ARG A 724 -17.10 -8.52 9.45
N LEU A 725 -16.48 -7.66 10.25
CA LEU A 725 -16.07 -8.00 11.60
C LEU A 725 -17.26 -7.81 12.54
N GLU A 726 -17.69 -8.89 13.17
CA GLU A 726 -18.80 -8.84 14.11
C GLU A 726 -18.37 -8.21 15.44
N PRO A 727 -19.23 -7.38 16.04
CA PRO A 727 -18.95 -6.87 17.37
C PRO A 727 -19.18 -7.97 18.43
N PHE A 728 -18.46 -7.91 19.55
CA PHE A 728 -18.85 -8.69 20.71
C PHE A 728 -20.28 -8.38 21.13
N PHE A 729 -20.99 -9.37 21.69
CA PHE A 729 -22.40 -9.21 22.05
C PHE A 729 -22.64 -7.98 22.94
N TRP A 730 -21.65 -7.63 23.80
CA TRP A 730 -21.74 -6.43 24.67
C TRP A 730 -21.52 -5.10 23.94
N GLN A 731 -21.01 -5.11 22.72
CA GLN A 731 -20.84 -3.94 21.85
C GLN A 731 -22.04 -3.74 20.92
N THR A 732 -22.99 -4.68 20.91
CA THR A 732 -24.18 -4.57 20.05
C THR A 732 -25.14 -3.51 20.57
N LYS A 733 -25.77 -2.76 19.66
CA LYS A 733 -26.76 -1.74 20.03
C LYS A 733 -27.85 -2.26 20.96
N PRO A 734 -28.46 -3.47 20.75
CA PRO A 734 -29.46 -4.01 21.66
C PRO A 734 -28.93 -4.22 23.08
N PHE A 735 -27.69 -4.73 23.22
CA PHE A 735 -27.08 -4.96 24.53
C PHE A 735 -26.78 -3.62 25.24
N ILE A 736 -26.25 -2.62 24.53
CA ILE A 736 -25.98 -1.30 25.10
C ILE A 736 -27.29 -0.68 25.60
N VAL A 737 -28.37 -0.77 24.81
CA VAL A 737 -29.70 -0.29 25.23
C VAL A 737 -30.19 -1.07 26.45
N LEU A 738 -30.03 -2.39 26.46
CA LEU A 738 -30.42 -3.22 27.60
C LEU A 738 -29.62 -2.85 28.85
N ALA A 739 -28.31 -2.73 28.72
CA ALA A 739 -27.42 -2.33 29.83
C ALA A 739 -27.78 -0.94 30.37
N LEU A 740 -28.14 -0.01 29.48
CA LEU A 740 -28.57 1.34 29.86
C LEU A 740 -29.93 1.31 30.57
N LEU A 741 -30.87 0.49 30.08
CA LEU A 741 -32.16 0.26 30.74
C LEU A 741 -32.01 -0.38 32.13
N VAL A 742 -31.13 -1.37 32.25
CA VAL A 742 -30.79 -1.99 33.53
C VAL A 742 -30.13 -0.98 34.45
N GLY A 743 -29.22 -0.17 33.94
CA GLY A 743 -28.59 0.93 34.68
C GLY A 743 -29.60 1.96 35.20
N ILE A 744 -30.53 2.38 34.34
CA ILE A 744 -31.62 3.28 34.71
C ILE A 744 -32.54 2.63 35.77
N ALA A 745 -32.90 1.37 35.57
CA ALA A 745 -33.75 0.64 36.53
C ALA A 745 -33.04 0.52 37.89
N LEU A 746 -31.75 0.29 37.91
CA LEU A 746 -30.95 0.24 39.13
C LEU A 746 -30.90 1.58 39.84
N VAL A 747 -30.69 2.67 39.11
CA VAL A 747 -30.71 4.04 39.62
C VAL A 747 -32.07 4.36 40.19
N VAL A 748 -33.14 4.02 39.47
CA VAL A 748 -34.52 4.20 39.95
C VAL A 748 -34.79 3.40 41.23
N GLU A 749 -34.32 2.17 41.31
CA GLU A 749 -34.47 1.34 42.51
C GLU A 749 -33.67 1.89 43.70
N ILE A 750 -32.40 2.31 43.45
CA ILE A 750 -31.59 2.94 44.48
C ILE A 750 -32.23 4.25 45.00
N THR A 751 -32.70 5.08 44.09
CA THR A 751 -33.40 6.32 44.47
C THR A 751 -34.72 6.06 45.20
N ARG A 752 -35.49 5.04 44.78
CA ARG A 752 -36.67 4.57 45.51
C ARG A 752 -36.34 4.08 46.93
N ARG A 753 -35.30 3.31 47.10
CA ARG A 753 -34.81 2.83 48.38
C ARG A 753 -34.34 4.01 49.26
N GLN A 754 -33.58 4.93 48.67
CA GLN A 754 -33.11 6.14 49.41
C GLN A 754 -34.28 7.05 49.81
N THR A 755 -35.28 7.23 48.92
CA THR A 755 -36.45 8.04 49.22
C THR A 755 -37.34 7.39 50.32
N ARG A 756 -37.51 6.05 50.27
CA ARG A 756 -38.18 5.28 51.33
C ARG A 756 -37.44 5.41 52.67
N ALA A 757 -36.12 5.22 52.67
CA ALA A 757 -35.33 5.36 53.88
C ALA A 757 -35.31 6.82 54.43
N ARG A 758 -35.39 7.83 53.55
CA ARG A 758 -35.56 9.22 53.95
C ARG A 758 -36.95 9.49 54.53
N ALA A 759 -37.99 8.94 53.91
CA ALA A 759 -39.36 9.06 54.40
C ALA A 759 -39.52 8.39 55.79
N GLU A 760 -38.91 7.22 56.00
CA GLU A 760 -38.92 6.54 57.31
C GLU A 760 -38.18 7.34 58.37
N ARG A 761 -37.01 7.92 58.06
CA ARG A 761 -36.27 8.80 58.99
C ARG A 761 -37.02 10.11 59.25
N LEU A 762 -37.76 10.66 58.33
CA LEU A 762 -38.62 11.81 58.55
C LEU A 762 -39.83 11.46 59.43
N ASN A 763 -40.45 10.33 59.21
CA ASN A 763 -41.53 9.85 60.08
C ASN A 763 -41.07 9.60 61.50
N LEU A 764 -39.90 8.96 61.68
CA LEU A 764 -39.33 8.78 63.00
C LEU A 764 -39.04 10.15 63.68
N ARG A 765 -38.51 11.12 62.97
CA ARG A 765 -38.31 12.48 63.53
C ARG A 765 -39.59 13.22 63.80
N PHE A 766 -40.62 12.97 63.02
CA PHE A 766 -41.96 13.51 63.32
C PHE A 766 -42.57 12.89 64.56
N GLN A 767 -42.40 11.60 64.75
CA GLN A 767 -42.84 10.92 65.95
C GLN A 767 -42.06 11.35 67.21
N GLU A 768 -40.73 11.51 67.10
CA GLU A 768 -39.89 12.05 68.19
C GLU A 768 -40.26 13.45 68.53
N ARG A 769 -40.54 14.34 67.56
CA ARG A 769 -40.99 15.71 67.80
C ARG A 769 -42.40 15.76 68.38
N ALA A 770 -43.26 14.85 68.00
CA ALA A 770 -44.61 14.78 68.55
C ALA A 770 -44.56 14.30 70.03
N ALA A 771 -43.75 13.26 70.30
CA ALA A 771 -43.52 12.77 71.66
C ALA A 771 -42.85 13.81 72.59
N GLU A 772 -41.88 14.56 71.99
CA GLU A 772 -41.22 15.65 72.76
C GLU A 772 -42.16 16.83 73.06
N ARG A 773 -43.05 17.18 72.15
CA ARG A 773 -44.11 18.18 72.37
C ARG A 773 -45.11 17.72 73.43
N GLU A 774 -45.47 16.43 73.45
CA GLU A 774 -46.38 15.84 74.39
C GLU A 774 -45.75 15.77 75.78
N ARG A 775 -44.45 15.42 75.85
CA ARG A 775 -43.67 15.43 77.07
C ARG A 775 -43.57 16.86 77.69
N ILE A 776 -43.29 17.87 76.83
CA ILE A 776 -43.20 19.28 77.26
C ILE A 776 -44.57 19.81 77.66
N ALA A 777 -45.63 19.47 76.98
CA ALA A 777 -46.99 19.84 77.30
C ALA A 777 -47.42 19.23 78.64
N SER A 778 -47.07 17.97 78.91
CA SER A 778 -47.31 17.30 80.18
C SER A 778 -46.53 17.96 81.33
N GLN A 779 -45.23 18.31 81.14
CA GLN A 779 -44.43 19.01 82.14
C GLN A 779 -44.93 20.37 82.46
N ILE A 780 -45.47 21.12 81.52
CA ILE A 780 -46.03 22.42 81.67
C ILE A 780 -47.39 22.27 82.47
N HIS A 781 -48.16 21.32 82.12
CA HIS A 781 -49.43 21.03 82.76
C HIS A 781 -49.23 20.64 84.23
N ASP A 782 -48.29 19.73 84.50
CA ASP A 782 -48.10 19.21 85.88
C ASP A 782 -47.41 20.22 86.75
N THR A 783 -46.48 21.06 86.26
CA THR A 783 -45.80 22.07 87.12
C THR A 783 -46.63 23.31 87.32
N VAL A 784 -47.26 23.83 86.26
CA VAL A 784 -47.96 25.11 86.37
C VAL A 784 -49.34 24.91 86.98
N ILE A 785 -50.07 23.86 86.66
CA ILE A 785 -51.37 23.60 87.23
C ILE A 785 -51.32 23.16 88.73
N GLN A 786 -50.29 22.31 89.05
CA GLN A 786 -50.10 21.88 90.46
C GLN A 786 -49.69 23.08 91.31
N ASP A 787 -48.75 23.94 90.87
CA ASP A 787 -48.39 25.12 91.60
C ASP A 787 -49.57 26.14 91.70
N MET A 788 -50.39 26.28 90.65
CA MET A 788 -51.59 27.17 90.73
C MET A 788 -52.71 26.54 91.58
N THR A 789 -52.88 25.23 91.52
CA THR A 789 -53.84 24.56 92.36
C THR A 789 -53.46 24.64 93.87
N GLY A 790 -52.18 24.44 94.09
CA GLY A 790 -51.67 24.65 95.48
C GLY A 790 -51.80 26.09 96.00
N ALA A 791 -51.65 27.09 95.10
CA ALA A 791 -51.86 28.50 95.42
C ALA A 791 -53.31 28.82 95.71
N VAL A 792 -54.23 28.27 94.93
CA VAL A 792 -55.73 28.44 95.13
C VAL A 792 -56.14 27.81 96.49
N LEU A 793 -55.73 26.63 96.79
CA LEU A 793 -55.96 25.96 98.06
C LEU A 793 -55.39 26.70 99.21
N GLN A 794 -54.20 27.34 99.08
CA GLN A 794 -53.65 28.20 100.13
C GLN A 794 -54.40 29.52 100.30
N MET A 795 -54.92 30.08 99.15
CA MET A 795 -55.85 31.25 99.24
C MET A 795 -57.13 30.90 99.96
N GLU A 796 -57.69 29.75 99.71
CA GLU A 796 -58.93 29.30 100.45
C GLU A 796 -58.58 29.14 101.90
N LEU A 797 -57.47 28.57 102.26
CA LEU A 797 -57.06 28.43 103.69
C LEU A 797 -56.81 29.77 104.39
N VAL A 798 -56.28 30.74 103.64
CA VAL A 798 -56.04 32.10 104.20
C VAL A 798 -57.41 32.81 104.29
N SER A 799 -58.34 32.61 103.41
CA SER A 799 -59.67 33.15 103.55
C SER A 799 -60.43 32.72 104.75
N PHE A 800 -60.27 31.51 105.28
CA PHE A 800 -60.73 30.96 106.49
C PHE A 800 -60.07 31.56 107.67
N GLN A 801 -58.80 32.02 107.57
CA GLN A 801 -58.02 32.55 108.70
C GLN A 801 -58.22 34.05 108.94
N ILE A 802 -58.79 34.78 108.01
CA ILE A 802 -58.93 36.27 108.06
C ILE A 802 -59.78 36.75 109.20
N ALA A 803 -60.85 35.97 109.69
CA ALA A 803 -61.74 36.33 110.75
C ALA A 803 -61.14 36.16 112.10
N ASP A 804 -60.30 35.10 112.30
CA ASP A 804 -59.80 34.75 113.66
C ASP A 804 -58.33 35.18 113.94
N HIS A 805 -57.44 35.33 112.93
CA HIS A 805 -56.06 35.65 112.99
C HIS A 805 -55.57 36.56 111.88
N PRO A 806 -55.93 37.89 111.87
CA PRO A 806 -55.70 38.78 110.72
C PRO A 806 -54.22 39.03 110.47
N GLN A 807 -53.30 38.98 111.35
CA GLN A 807 -51.91 39.16 111.19
C GLN A 807 -51.17 37.98 110.53
N THR A 808 -51.62 36.75 110.88
CA THR A 808 -51.11 35.49 110.27
C THR A 808 -51.59 35.34 108.86
N ALA A 809 -52.84 35.74 108.57
CA ALA A 809 -53.42 35.77 107.19
C ALA A 809 -52.62 36.75 106.28
N ALA A 810 -52.24 37.93 106.81
CA ALA A 810 -51.42 38.87 106.03
C ALA A 810 -50.06 38.35 105.63
N GLN A 811 -49.38 37.67 106.53
CA GLN A 811 -48.04 37.04 106.23
C GLN A 811 -48.15 35.88 105.27
N SER A 812 -49.25 35.08 105.37
CA SER A 812 -49.49 33.96 104.42
C SER A 812 -49.84 34.49 103.00
N LEU A 813 -50.49 35.62 102.87
CA LEU A 813 -50.78 36.27 101.54
C LEU A 813 -49.48 36.83 100.89
N GLU A 814 -48.62 37.39 101.74
CA GLU A 814 -47.31 37.92 101.28
C GLU A 814 -46.44 36.74 100.67
N THR A 815 -46.36 35.65 101.44
CA THR A 815 -45.63 34.41 101.05
C THR A 815 -46.23 33.79 99.81
N LEU A 816 -47.54 33.75 99.71
CA LEU A 816 -48.24 33.25 98.51
C LEU A 816 -48.00 34.16 97.30
N SER A 817 -47.96 35.45 97.44
CA SER A 817 -47.67 36.44 96.39
C SER A 817 -46.26 36.33 95.92
N ALA A 818 -45.29 36.04 96.80
CA ALA A 818 -43.89 35.80 96.44
C ALA A 818 -43.74 34.51 95.62
N ARG A 819 -44.41 33.42 96.02
CA ARG A 819 -44.40 32.13 95.28
C ARG A 819 -45.05 32.23 93.89
N LEU A 820 -46.17 32.92 93.76
CA LEU A 820 -46.82 33.16 92.52
C LEU A 820 -45.93 33.93 91.53
N ARG A 821 -45.19 34.96 91.99
CA ARG A 821 -44.27 35.70 91.14
C ARG A 821 -43.09 34.84 90.72
N GLU A 822 -42.60 33.94 91.51
CA GLU A 822 -41.51 32.96 91.14
C GLU A 822 -42.00 31.98 90.10
N THR A 823 -43.24 31.44 90.23
CA THR A 823 -43.81 30.50 89.26
C THR A 823 -44.06 31.17 87.91
N ILE A 824 -44.51 32.42 87.93
CA ILE A 824 -44.70 33.20 86.68
C ILE A 824 -43.34 33.48 86.03
N GLY A 825 -42.26 33.74 86.81
CA GLY A 825 -40.89 33.92 86.32
C GLY A 825 -40.33 32.68 85.69
N ARG A 826 -40.54 31.50 86.33
CA ARG A 826 -40.08 30.20 85.74
C ARG A 826 -40.82 29.86 84.42
N SER A 827 -42.12 30.06 84.38
CA SER A 827 -42.92 29.81 83.18
C SER A 827 -42.53 30.71 82.02
N ARG A 828 -42.23 31.97 82.26
CA ARG A 828 -41.77 32.95 81.27
C ARG A 828 -40.40 32.61 80.67
N ASN A 829 -39.45 32.10 81.49
CA ASN A 829 -38.14 31.64 81.08
C ASN A 829 -38.22 30.32 80.23
N MET A 830 -39.21 29.44 80.53
CA MET A 830 -39.41 28.19 79.75
C MET A 830 -39.92 28.46 78.36
N VAL A 831 -40.77 29.47 78.17
CA VAL A 831 -41.30 29.90 76.86
C VAL A 831 -40.30 30.71 76.04
N SER A 832 -39.42 31.47 76.69
CA SER A 832 -38.42 32.27 76.01
C SER A 832 -37.31 31.42 75.34
N ASN A 833 -37.01 30.23 75.91
CA ASN A 833 -36.05 29.29 75.28
C ASN A 833 -36.56 28.55 74.05
N LEU A 834 -37.81 28.65 73.71
CA LEU A 834 -38.43 28.04 72.53
C LEU A 834 -38.40 28.93 71.28
N HIS A 835 -37.95 30.17 71.32
CA HIS A 835 -37.92 31.14 70.25
C HIS A 835 -36.51 31.57 69.81
N SER A 836 -35.54 30.67 69.83
CA SER A 836 -34.21 30.94 69.19
C SER A 836 -34.30 30.77 67.67
N THR A 837 -34.41 31.86 66.98
CA THR A 837 -34.58 31.99 65.51
C THR A 837 -33.30 31.73 64.72
N ALA A 838 -33.44 31.10 63.60
CA ALA A 838 -32.42 30.88 62.59
C ALA A 838 -31.98 32.22 61.95
N VAL A 839 -30.67 32.46 61.88
CA VAL A 839 -30.06 33.58 61.18
C VAL A 839 -30.12 33.40 59.67
N PRO A 840 -30.47 34.45 58.85
CA PRO A 840 -30.54 34.34 57.38
C PRO A 840 -29.16 34.03 56.74
N GLN A 841 -29.21 33.47 55.56
CA GLN A 841 -27.98 33.09 54.78
C GLN A 841 -27.28 34.32 54.16
N ASN A 842 -26.75 35.23 54.94
CA ASN A 842 -26.08 36.44 54.47
C ASN A 842 -24.55 36.34 54.57
N SER A 843 -23.79 37.18 53.85
CA SER A 843 -22.36 37.25 53.94
C SER A 843 -21.86 37.61 55.35
N LEU A 844 -20.64 37.25 55.73
CA LEU A 844 -20.08 37.59 57.04
C LEU A 844 -20.15 39.10 57.36
N LEU A 845 -19.87 39.94 56.35
CA LEU A 845 -19.92 41.38 56.46
C LEU A 845 -21.32 41.93 56.77
N GLU A 846 -22.34 41.31 56.16
CA GLU A 846 -23.75 41.69 56.46
C GLU A 846 -24.17 41.26 57.84
N VAL A 847 -23.75 40.10 58.26
CA VAL A 847 -23.99 39.60 59.62
C VAL A 847 -23.34 40.47 60.65
N LEU A 848 -22.12 40.98 60.43
CA LEU A 848 -21.42 41.91 61.32
C LEU A 848 -22.10 43.32 61.38
N LYS A 849 -22.58 43.79 60.25
CA LYS A 849 -23.44 45.01 60.20
C LYS A 849 -24.73 44.87 60.98
N HIS A 850 -25.29 43.67 60.94
CA HIS A 850 -26.51 43.39 61.70
C HIS A 850 -26.25 43.40 63.24
N ALA A 851 -25.08 42.95 63.69
CA ALA A 851 -24.64 43.00 65.07
C ALA A 851 -24.53 44.46 65.60
N GLU A 852 -24.05 45.39 64.74
CA GLU A 852 -24.04 46.80 65.05
C GLU A 852 -25.44 47.35 65.26
N ALA A 853 -26.35 47.12 64.32
CA ALA A 853 -27.71 47.63 64.34
C ALA A 853 -28.49 47.18 65.62
N GLU A 854 -28.14 46.04 66.24
CA GLU A 854 -28.76 45.51 67.46
C GLU A 854 -28.46 46.36 68.68
N PHE A 855 -27.31 47.03 68.74
CA PHE A 855 -26.81 47.76 69.96
C PHE A 855 -26.82 49.28 69.79
N ARG A 856 -27.03 49.85 68.60
CA ARG A 856 -26.97 51.26 68.30
C ARG A 856 -28.25 51.99 68.90
N MET A 857 -28.03 52.77 69.96
CA MET A 857 -29.08 53.61 70.50
C MET A 857 -28.57 55.09 70.53
N GLY A 858 -28.77 55.83 69.41
CA GLY A 858 -28.35 57.22 69.22
C GLY A 858 -27.15 57.44 68.35
N ASP A 859 -26.62 58.65 68.25
CA ASP A 859 -25.53 59.03 67.36
C ASP A 859 -24.10 58.71 67.86
N GLU A 860 -23.91 58.34 69.12
CA GLU A 860 -22.62 57.94 69.74
C GLU A 860 -22.69 56.54 70.30
N PRO A 861 -21.65 55.71 70.22
CA PRO A 861 -20.34 55.92 69.53
C PRO A 861 -20.45 55.78 68.01
N GLN A 862 -19.50 56.48 67.30
CA GLN A 862 -19.38 56.32 65.89
C GLN A 862 -18.81 54.92 65.58
N PHE A 863 -19.57 54.14 64.78
CA PHE A 863 -19.16 52.80 64.33
C PHE A 863 -18.55 52.80 62.94
N ARG A 864 -17.42 52.09 62.75
CA ARG A 864 -16.77 51.96 61.47
C ARG A 864 -16.43 50.50 61.19
N LEU A 865 -16.93 49.93 60.05
CA LEU A 865 -16.57 48.62 59.60
C LEU A 865 -15.65 48.70 58.34
N ILE A 866 -14.42 48.22 58.53
CA ILE A 866 -13.39 48.20 57.50
C ILE A 866 -13.20 46.75 56.97
N SER A 867 -13.23 46.54 55.70
CA SER A 867 -12.93 45.23 55.10
C SER A 867 -11.66 45.35 54.22
N GLU A 868 -10.68 44.53 54.50
CA GLU A 868 -9.43 44.45 53.78
C GLU A 868 -9.33 43.08 53.05
N GLY A 869 -8.85 43.07 51.81
CA GLY A 869 -8.75 41.86 50.95
C GLY A 869 -10.05 41.53 50.22
N LYS A 870 -10.08 40.50 49.44
CA LYS A 870 -11.29 40.04 48.71
C LYS A 870 -12.20 39.24 49.61
N PRO A 871 -13.44 39.69 49.89
CA PRO A 871 -14.40 38.95 50.72
C PRO A 871 -14.58 37.51 50.18
N ARG A 872 -14.53 36.55 51.12
CA ARG A 872 -14.74 35.12 50.81
C ARG A 872 -15.93 34.58 51.58
N GLN A 873 -16.57 33.56 51.06
CA GLN A 873 -17.61 32.85 51.80
C GLN A 873 -16.95 32.11 52.98
N VAL A 874 -17.42 32.39 54.17
CA VAL A 874 -17.01 31.73 55.40
C VAL A 874 -18.02 30.62 55.71
N HIS A 875 -17.53 29.48 56.18
CA HIS A 875 -18.41 28.37 56.56
C HIS A 875 -19.45 28.80 57.60
N PRO A 876 -20.73 28.41 57.48
CA PRO A 876 -21.80 28.91 58.36
C PRO A 876 -21.49 28.77 59.86
N LEU A 877 -20.91 27.66 60.28
CA LEU A 877 -20.54 27.46 61.70
C LEU A 877 -19.47 28.45 62.13
N ILE A 878 -18.47 28.74 61.33
CA ILE A 878 -17.40 29.73 61.64
C ILE A 878 -18.01 31.13 61.63
N ARG A 879 -18.83 31.45 60.69
CA ARG A 879 -19.54 32.73 60.59
C ARG A 879 -20.40 33.00 61.83
N ASP A 880 -21.16 32.01 62.28
CA ASP A 880 -22.11 32.13 63.35
C ASP A 880 -21.35 32.29 64.72
N GLU A 881 -20.25 31.59 64.91
CA GLU A 881 -19.40 31.77 66.14
C GLU A 881 -18.68 33.13 66.11
N ILE A 882 -18.19 33.61 64.93
CA ILE A 882 -17.63 34.96 64.79
C ILE A 882 -18.68 36.03 65.05
N TYR A 883 -19.90 35.85 64.61
CA TYR A 883 -20.98 36.76 64.94
C TYR A 883 -21.23 36.84 66.45
N ARG A 884 -21.24 35.74 67.17
CA ARG A 884 -21.44 35.71 68.64
C ARG A 884 -20.30 36.45 69.33
N ILE A 885 -19.07 36.27 68.91
CA ILE A 885 -17.92 36.96 69.41
C ILE A 885 -18.02 38.46 69.18
N CYS A 886 -18.35 38.84 67.94
CA CYS A 886 -18.50 40.23 67.55
C CYS A 886 -19.65 40.90 68.28
N ARG A 887 -20.79 40.24 68.41
CA ARG A 887 -21.93 40.70 69.14
C ARG A 887 -21.63 40.97 70.60
N GLU A 888 -20.91 40.11 71.29
CA GLU A 888 -20.51 40.26 72.71
C GLU A 888 -19.49 41.42 72.83
N ALA A 889 -18.52 41.52 71.89
CA ALA A 889 -17.56 42.58 71.85
C ALA A 889 -18.22 43.97 71.66
N LEU A 890 -19.14 44.03 70.71
CA LEU A 890 -19.90 45.25 70.45
C LEU A 890 -20.82 45.61 71.63
N ALA A 891 -21.49 44.63 72.26
CA ALA A 891 -22.29 44.84 73.41
C ALA A 891 -21.45 45.47 74.57
N ASN A 892 -20.24 45.02 74.68
CA ASN A 892 -19.33 45.60 75.72
C ASN A 892 -18.87 47.00 75.32
N ALA A 893 -18.58 47.25 74.09
CA ALA A 893 -18.12 48.60 73.64
C ALA A 893 -19.29 49.61 73.74
N PHE A 894 -20.50 49.25 73.22
CA PHE A 894 -21.62 50.17 73.27
C PHE A 894 -22.23 50.42 74.66
N ARG A 895 -22.22 49.39 75.55
CA ARG A 895 -22.92 49.46 76.79
C ARG A 895 -22.02 49.84 78.02
N HIS A 896 -20.73 49.47 77.90
CA HIS A 896 -19.85 49.54 79.15
C HIS A 896 -18.59 50.35 78.95
N ALA A 897 -18.11 50.56 77.65
CA ALA A 897 -16.82 51.20 77.44
C ALA A 897 -16.89 52.74 77.45
N GLY A 898 -18.07 53.33 77.22
CA GLY A 898 -18.19 54.79 77.14
C GLY A 898 -17.36 55.36 76.01
N ALA A 899 -17.18 54.62 74.97
CA ALA A 899 -16.36 54.90 73.74
C ALA A 899 -17.04 55.95 72.85
N ARG A 900 -16.23 56.73 72.20
CA ARG A 900 -16.68 57.68 71.19
C ARG A 900 -16.62 57.07 69.79
N HIS A 901 -15.64 56.10 69.56
CA HIS A 901 -15.45 55.41 68.29
C HIS A 901 -15.32 53.89 68.52
N VAL A 902 -15.96 53.15 67.77
CA VAL A 902 -15.84 51.67 67.74
C VAL A 902 -15.51 51.27 66.30
N GLU A 903 -14.40 50.62 66.09
CA GLU A 903 -13.94 50.15 64.80
C GLU A 903 -13.89 48.64 64.78
N VAL A 904 -14.50 48.02 63.72
CA VAL A 904 -14.40 46.60 63.40
C VAL A 904 -13.67 46.44 62.04
N ARG A 905 -12.50 45.81 62.09
CA ARG A 905 -11.71 45.55 60.88
C ARG A 905 -11.70 44.07 60.60
N VAL A 906 -12.08 43.70 59.37
CA VAL A 906 -12.09 42.33 58.86
C VAL A 906 -11.06 42.21 57.78
N LYS A 907 -10.05 41.37 57.90
CA LYS A 907 -9.02 41.12 56.94
C LYS A 907 -9.11 39.71 56.41
N PHE A 908 -9.30 39.55 55.07
CA PHE A 908 -9.35 38.26 54.37
C PHE A 908 -7.99 37.94 53.78
N GLU A 909 -7.23 37.03 54.40
CA GLU A 909 -5.95 36.51 53.90
C GLU A 909 -6.15 35.09 53.37
N PRO A 910 -5.22 34.53 52.53
CA PRO A 910 -5.30 33.15 52.09
C PRO A 910 -5.28 32.13 53.24
N GLY A 911 -6.42 31.49 53.50
CA GLY A 911 -6.58 30.48 54.54
C GLY A 911 -6.76 31.00 55.95
N ILE A 912 -6.82 32.34 56.16
CA ILE A 912 -6.95 32.96 57.47
C ILE A 912 -7.91 34.16 57.40
N LEU A 913 -8.81 34.26 58.34
CA LEU A 913 -9.63 35.42 58.62
C LEU A 913 -9.17 36.07 59.87
N ILE A 914 -8.94 37.38 59.86
CA ILE A 914 -8.56 38.17 60.96
C ILE A 914 -9.69 39.19 61.26
N LEU A 915 -10.19 39.24 62.48
CA LEU A 915 -11.17 40.22 62.90
C LEU A 915 -10.54 41.00 64.11
N GLU A 916 -10.49 42.28 63.92
CA GLU A 916 -10.05 43.21 64.97
C GLU A 916 -11.22 44.14 65.37
N ILE A 917 -11.54 44.21 66.64
CA ILE A 917 -12.61 45.09 67.17
C ILE A 917 -11.94 45.98 68.20
N SER A 918 -11.99 47.28 67.95
CA SER A 918 -11.37 48.28 68.89
C SER A 918 -12.35 49.35 69.23
N ASP A 919 -12.27 49.83 70.52
CA ASP A 919 -12.95 50.96 70.99
C ASP A 919 -11.97 51.92 71.71
N ASP A 920 -12.30 53.22 71.82
CA ASP A 920 -11.53 54.26 72.47
C ASP A 920 -12.10 54.62 73.88
N GLY A 921 -12.79 53.70 74.50
CA GLY A 921 -13.47 53.88 75.78
C GLY A 921 -12.58 53.78 76.94
N GLN A 922 -13.17 53.66 78.17
CA GLN A 922 -12.46 53.66 79.46
C GLN A 922 -11.50 52.48 79.68
N GLY A 923 -11.56 51.42 78.75
CA GLY A 923 -10.73 50.25 78.93
C GLY A 923 -11.00 49.46 80.24
N MET A 924 -10.12 48.49 80.48
CA MET A 924 -10.18 47.63 81.73
C MET A 924 -8.81 47.59 82.36
N ASP A 925 -8.80 47.54 83.69
CA ASP A 925 -7.61 47.26 84.47
C ASP A 925 -7.25 45.75 84.41
N GLU A 926 -6.04 45.42 84.82
CA GLU A 926 -5.48 44.07 84.75
C GLU A 926 -6.25 43.10 85.66
N GLU A 927 -6.82 43.58 86.77
CA GLU A 927 -7.61 42.71 87.64
C GLU A 927 -8.97 42.39 87.12
N THR A 928 -9.62 43.33 86.46
CA THR A 928 -10.90 43.15 85.76
C THR A 928 -10.73 42.27 84.56
N LYS A 929 -9.59 42.35 83.87
CA LYS A 929 -9.26 41.50 82.69
C LYS A 929 -9.09 40.04 83.10
N LEU A 930 -8.38 39.76 84.20
CA LEU A 930 -8.12 38.40 84.71
C LEU A 930 -9.29 37.73 85.44
N ARG A 931 -10.04 38.48 86.30
CA ARG A 931 -11.08 37.91 87.18
C ARG A 931 -12.50 38.14 86.70
N GLY A 932 -12.72 39.08 85.74
CA GLY A 932 -14.07 39.50 85.38
C GLY A 932 -14.82 40.20 86.52
N ARG A 933 -15.81 41.04 86.26
CA ARG A 933 -16.72 41.58 87.26
C ARG A 933 -17.76 40.54 87.69
N PRO A 934 -18.12 40.37 88.90
CA PRO A 934 -19.16 39.47 89.37
C PRO A 934 -20.47 39.67 88.54
N GLY A 935 -20.96 38.63 87.86
CA GLY A 935 -22.19 38.66 87.03
C GLY A 935 -21.97 38.91 85.54
N HIS A 936 -20.71 39.15 85.05
CA HIS A 936 -20.39 39.40 83.69
C HIS A 936 -19.52 38.22 83.08
N PHE A 937 -20.08 37.39 82.28
CA PHE A 937 -19.43 36.21 81.70
C PHE A 937 -18.94 36.38 80.20
N GLY A 938 -19.01 37.63 79.72
CA GLY A 938 -18.79 37.95 78.29
C GLY A 938 -17.38 37.60 77.75
N LEU A 939 -16.29 37.91 78.51
CA LEU A 939 -14.91 37.66 78.09
C LEU A 939 -14.62 36.15 77.97
N ARG A 940 -15.02 35.34 78.91
CA ARG A 940 -14.89 33.87 78.87
C ARG A 940 -15.80 33.25 77.78
N GLY A 941 -16.94 33.88 77.54
CA GLY A 941 -17.84 33.47 76.47
C GLY A 941 -17.16 33.60 75.03
N MET A 942 -16.47 34.72 74.81
CA MET A 942 -15.76 34.97 73.60
C MET A 942 -14.60 33.99 73.36
N GLU A 943 -13.85 33.64 74.42
CA GLU A 943 -12.80 32.60 74.33
C GLU A 943 -13.38 31.22 74.02
N ALA A 944 -14.51 30.85 74.66
CA ALA A 944 -15.17 29.58 74.39
C ALA A 944 -15.73 29.47 72.91
N HIS A 945 -16.28 30.61 72.39
CA HIS A 945 -16.73 30.70 71.04
C HIS A 945 -15.56 30.59 70.01
N ALA A 946 -14.43 31.21 70.28
CA ALA A 946 -13.21 31.11 69.50
C ALA A 946 -12.65 29.70 69.46
N GLN A 947 -12.56 29.03 70.63
CA GLN A 947 -12.10 27.64 70.71
C GLN A 947 -12.92 26.65 69.92
N ARG A 948 -14.27 26.83 69.83
CA ARG A 948 -15.15 25.95 69.03
C ARG A 948 -14.82 25.94 67.54
N ILE A 949 -14.26 27.01 67.03
CA ILE A 949 -13.88 27.16 65.63
C ILE A 949 -12.37 27.06 65.41
N GLY A 950 -11.63 26.70 66.47
CA GLY A 950 -10.17 26.60 66.38
C GLY A 950 -9.48 27.94 66.11
N ALA A 951 -10.12 29.05 66.51
CA ALA A 951 -9.58 30.39 66.39
C ALA A 951 -8.88 30.83 67.75
N SER A 952 -7.92 31.72 67.56
CA SER A 952 -7.33 32.40 68.73
C SER A 952 -7.94 33.80 68.92
N VAL A 953 -8.31 34.14 70.18
CA VAL A 953 -8.74 35.50 70.56
C VAL A 953 -7.73 36.09 71.56
N THR A 954 -7.33 37.33 71.28
CA THR A 954 -6.46 38.11 72.13
C THR A 954 -7.19 39.44 72.49
N ILE A 955 -7.24 39.77 73.77
CA ILE A 955 -7.89 41.00 74.27
C ILE A 955 -6.83 41.88 74.87
N GLU A 956 -6.61 43.06 74.30
CA GLU A 956 -5.73 44.11 74.80
C GLU A 956 -6.57 45.30 75.35
N SER A 957 -6.48 45.60 76.62
CA SER A 957 -7.19 46.69 77.24
C SER A 957 -6.36 47.33 78.34
N GLN A 958 -6.36 48.62 78.35
CA GLN A 958 -5.68 49.40 79.41
C GLN A 958 -6.63 50.54 79.85
N ALA A 959 -6.69 50.72 81.18
CA ALA A 959 -7.53 51.79 81.76
C ALA A 959 -7.30 53.14 81.13
N GLY A 960 -8.33 53.75 80.56
CA GLY A 960 -8.28 55.08 79.90
C GLY A 960 -7.83 55.03 78.42
N LYS A 961 -7.51 53.88 77.86
CA LYS A 961 -7.03 53.81 76.52
C LYS A 961 -7.88 52.88 75.57
N GLY A 962 -9.05 52.49 76.03
CA GLY A 962 -9.97 51.61 75.23
C GLY A 962 -9.62 50.14 75.29
N THR A 963 -10.35 49.33 74.43
CA THR A 963 -10.18 47.87 74.31
C THR A 963 -9.98 47.50 72.89
N ARG A 964 -9.05 46.56 72.66
CA ARG A 964 -8.87 45.92 71.31
C ARG A 964 -8.97 44.38 71.45
N ILE A 965 -9.83 43.82 70.67
CA ILE A 965 -10.04 42.36 70.60
C ILE A 965 -9.59 41.92 69.23
N TYR A 966 -8.65 40.98 69.19
CA TYR A 966 -8.05 40.44 67.97
C TYR A 966 -8.37 38.97 67.92
N LEU A 967 -9.12 38.57 66.81
CA LEU A 967 -9.49 37.19 66.54
C LEU A 967 -8.81 36.74 65.28
N ARG A 968 -8.18 35.56 65.29
CA ARG A 968 -7.59 34.92 64.15
C ARG A 968 -8.19 33.53 63.91
N ALA A 969 -8.94 33.37 62.87
CA ALA A 969 -9.63 32.11 62.47
C ALA A 969 -9.06 31.51 61.20
N LYS A 970 -8.82 30.19 61.17
CA LYS A 970 -8.44 29.48 59.99
C LYS A 970 -9.68 29.27 59.11
N THR A 971 -9.60 29.71 57.83
CA THR A 971 -10.64 29.49 56.84
C THR A 971 -10.08 28.58 55.76
N PRO A 972 -10.60 27.33 55.53
CA PRO A 972 -10.14 26.45 54.50
C PRO A 972 -10.32 27.13 53.13
N SER A 973 -9.27 27.19 52.29
CA SER A 973 -9.35 27.60 50.91
C SER A 973 -10.16 26.55 50.16
N GLY A 974 -11.24 26.96 49.45
CA GLY A 974 -12.17 26.08 48.78
C GLY A 974 -11.52 25.18 47.75
N LYS A 975 -11.55 23.91 47.96
CA LYS A 975 -11.59 22.68 47.15
C LYS A 975 -11.06 21.51 47.99
N SER A 976 -11.82 21.01 48.88
CA SER A 976 -11.76 19.64 49.38
C SER A 976 -12.63 19.50 50.61
N ILE A 977 -13.86 19.11 50.38
CA ILE A 977 -14.68 18.56 51.46
C ILE A 977 -14.96 17.12 51.07
N TRP A 978 -14.02 16.22 51.37
CA TRP A 978 -14.30 14.79 51.60
C TRP A 978 -13.12 14.16 52.36
N PRO A 979 -13.24 13.81 53.59
CA PRO A 979 -12.20 13.12 54.35
C PRO A 979 -12.37 11.58 54.24
N TRP A 980 -12.37 11.00 53.04
CA TRP A 980 -12.32 9.54 52.83
C TRP A 980 -11.56 9.18 51.56
N ARG A 981 -10.21 9.41 51.49
CA ARG A 981 -9.23 8.68 50.71
C ARG A 981 -7.83 8.98 51.23
N LYS A 982 -7.45 8.33 52.32
CA LYS A 982 -6.05 7.99 52.59
C LYS A 982 -6.00 6.47 52.53
N GLY A 983 -5.26 5.93 51.55
CA GLY A 983 -4.98 4.52 51.40
C GLY A 983 -4.31 4.21 50.06
N ARG A 984 -2.95 4.16 50.07
CA ARG A 984 -2.05 3.56 49.06
C ARG A 984 -1.91 4.20 47.71
N ALA A 985 -0.87 4.99 47.58
CA ALA A 985 0.02 5.05 46.40
C ALA A 985 1.30 5.75 46.86
N ASP A 986 2.15 5.04 47.52
CA ASP A 986 3.60 5.30 47.56
C ASP A 986 4.26 3.96 47.28
N GLU A 987 5.19 3.97 46.33
CA GLU A 987 6.11 2.97 45.83
C GLU A 987 5.91 2.68 44.34
N LEU A 988 6.64 3.43 43.56
CA LEU A 988 7.44 3.03 42.44
C LEU A 988 8.02 4.27 41.74
N GLU A 989 9.08 4.78 42.34
CA GLU A 989 10.13 5.49 41.61
C GLU A 989 10.88 4.46 40.77
N ALA A 990 11.00 4.70 39.48
CA ALA A 990 11.97 4.05 38.62
C ALA A 990 12.86 5.13 38.04
N ASP A 991 14.14 4.98 38.28
CA ASP A 991 15.27 5.74 37.79
C ASP A 991 15.36 5.77 36.27
N PRO A 992 15.95 6.79 35.66
CA PRO A 992 16.23 6.88 34.26
C PRO A 992 17.47 6.04 33.89
N ILE A 993 17.35 5.25 32.82
CA ILE A 993 18.47 4.55 32.21
C ILE A 993 19.09 5.45 31.15
N ASP A 994 20.38 5.65 31.28
CA ASP A 994 21.32 6.31 30.42
C ASP A 994 21.33 5.71 29.00
N GLU A 995 21.39 6.58 28.00
CA GLU A 995 21.97 6.31 26.69
C GLU A 995 23.48 6.14 26.81
N ALA A 996 24.00 5.03 26.32
CA ALA A 996 25.32 4.95 25.70
C ALA A 996 25.50 3.64 24.92
N ASP A 997 25.87 3.83 23.64
CA ASP A 997 26.73 3.00 22.79
C ASP A 997 26.32 1.54 22.41
N GLU A 998 25.82 1.32 21.13
CA GLU A 998 26.57 0.79 19.96
C GLU A 998 25.76 0.98 18.67
#